data_615748e27570b37a0acff58dac15dbcc
#
_entry.id   615748e27570b37a0acff58dac15dbcc
#
_cell.length_a   1.000
_cell.length_b   1.000
_cell.length_c   1.000
_cell.angle_alpha   90.00
_cell.angle_beta   90.00
_cell.angle_gamma   90.00
#
_symmetry.space_group_name_H-M   'P 1'
#
loop_
_entity.id
_entity.type
_entity.pdbx_description
1 polymer ?
#
loop_
_entity_poly.entity_id
_entity_poly.type
_entity_poly.pdbx_seq_one_letter_code
_entity_poly.pdbx_strand_id
1 'polypeptide(L)'
;MKICYRIAQRDWLKDESFEALYRSIEKWKNNIDELALFTGLAHLGHYPVAFARKCAPILKRRIIALKEIGIPSVGVNMWSTLGHVDESWDWVEAPPFQTVVGHDGKTSLGCPCMRNEGVLDYIREIYSIVATAQPDFVWLDDDVRMQHHMVEFPCFCHGCIQKFNRRTGRVLNRERLVKALEAPEQWKLRREFLEFNRQAMLDVCKAAEEGVHSVNPAIRTGIMTTDMAWNSYALSDQEGMLQAAKAEMVRPGGGFYNDETPTLLFHKLHSVSLQSAYAPGIPDNQYELEDFPICRNKSVHIHMIELTGALMAGCNGLALNSVIPNETEALMTAMERIRPMWNRLVKANAGTELRGFCPVYVPQCDGAEFAAHSVFSHVSSENLSNETAPMRMGMAFTPLPENAEVCTICGDMMAAISDEEIPRLFSKGVLMDAEALEILIRRGYGDLAGCRPGTPYHDGLLERYTPHSINGAMAGKERDVFMTFWDREGITVKTLIPQEGAEVLTELFSITGQNVGAGATFFRNHIGGRVAVLSYFAWKHQNTLGKAETVPCLMDALADGRFPVKIDGGTHVQAMLRTGDSGFTLFLTNTSFDATRELHVHIRARCRKATLYDTYGQELPCASEMDEQGNALLRLPALAGWGAYTVIAE
;
A
#
# COMPACT_ATOMS: atom_id res chain seq x y z
N MET A 1 21.06 3.87 -6.08
CA MET A 1 19.66 4.34 -6.23
C MET A 1 19.49 4.95 -7.59
N LYS A 2 18.38 4.68 -8.28
CA LYS A 2 18.05 5.25 -9.60
C LYS A 2 16.98 6.34 -9.47
N ILE A 3 17.05 7.35 -10.34
CA ILE A 3 16.02 8.38 -10.50
C ILE A 3 15.53 8.33 -11.93
N CYS A 4 14.26 7.97 -12.11
CA CYS A 4 13.55 7.94 -13.39
C CYS A 4 12.57 9.13 -13.47
N TYR A 5 12.51 9.81 -14.61
CA TYR A 5 11.45 10.77 -14.88
C TYR A 5 10.50 10.25 -15.94
N ARG A 6 9.20 10.40 -15.70
CA ARG A 6 8.12 10.05 -16.63
C ARG A 6 7.79 11.27 -17.47
N ILE A 7 7.85 11.16 -18.79
CA ILE A 7 7.69 12.27 -19.73
C ILE A 7 6.38 12.11 -20.49
N ALA A 8 5.49 13.06 -20.34
CA ALA A 8 4.19 13.05 -21.02
C ALA A 8 4.34 13.08 -22.55
N GLN A 9 3.44 12.42 -23.26
CA GLN A 9 3.49 12.34 -24.73
C GLN A 9 3.49 13.71 -25.40
N ARG A 10 2.76 14.69 -24.88
CA ARG A 10 2.72 16.07 -25.40
C ARG A 10 4.10 16.72 -25.47
N ASP A 11 5.03 16.34 -24.58
CA ASP A 11 6.33 16.96 -24.43
C ASP A 11 7.37 16.37 -25.42
N TRP A 12 7.16 15.13 -25.91
CA TRP A 12 8.09 14.49 -26.84
C TRP A 12 7.52 14.29 -28.26
N LEU A 13 6.21 14.38 -28.46
CA LEU A 13 5.56 14.05 -29.72
C LEU A 13 5.91 15.06 -30.81
N LYS A 14 5.88 16.37 -30.52
CA LYS A 14 6.21 17.48 -31.43
C LYS A 14 7.66 17.90 -31.26
N ASP A 15 8.30 18.31 -32.36
CA ASP A 15 9.71 18.73 -32.35
C ASP A 15 9.93 19.97 -31.47
N GLU A 16 9.03 20.95 -31.53
CA GLU A 16 9.11 22.19 -30.75
C GLU A 16 9.01 21.91 -29.22
N SER A 17 8.05 21.08 -28.80
CA SER A 17 7.91 20.71 -27.39
C SER A 17 9.12 19.89 -26.91
N PHE A 18 9.60 19.00 -27.75
CA PHE A 18 10.77 18.19 -27.43
C PHE A 18 12.05 19.02 -27.30
N GLU A 19 12.25 20.03 -28.10
CA GLU A 19 13.42 20.92 -28.01
C GLU A 19 13.45 21.65 -26.63
N ALA A 20 12.29 22.10 -26.13
CA ALA A 20 12.19 22.73 -24.83
C ALA A 20 12.49 21.71 -23.70
N LEU A 21 11.93 20.51 -23.78
CA LEU A 21 12.19 19.41 -22.85
C LEU A 21 13.67 19.00 -22.87
N TYR A 22 14.24 18.83 -24.05
CA TYR A 22 15.64 18.43 -24.26
C TYR A 22 16.62 19.36 -23.53
N ARG A 23 16.43 20.69 -23.65
CA ARG A 23 17.25 21.68 -22.93
C ARG A 23 17.14 21.55 -21.42
N SER A 24 15.94 21.28 -20.90
CA SER A 24 15.73 21.07 -19.46
C SER A 24 16.40 19.79 -18.98
N ILE A 25 16.29 18.71 -19.75
CA ILE A 25 16.95 17.43 -19.43
C ILE A 25 18.47 17.60 -19.49
N GLU A 26 19.01 18.28 -20.52
CA GLU A 26 20.44 18.55 -20.63
C GLU A 26 20.99 19.32 -19.42
N LYS A 27 20.25 20.29 -18.89
CA LYS A 27 20.60 21.04 -17.67
C LYS A 27 20.73 20.10 -16.45
N TRP A 28 19.83 19.12 -16.31
CA TRP A 28 19.71 18.27 -15.12
C TRP A 28 20.17 16.82 -15.31
N LYS A 29 20.78 16.49 -16.45
CA LYS A 29 21.12 15.11 -16.83
C LYS A 29 21.91 14.31 -15.77
N ASN A 30 22.75 14.98 -14.97
CA ASN A 30 23.51 14.32 -13.91
C ASN A 30 22.65 13.80 -12.74
N ASN A 31 21.40 14.28 -12.66
CA ASN A 31 20.41 13.86 -11.64
C ASN A 31 19.37 12.90 -12.21
N ILE A 32 19.50 12.49 -13.47
CA ILE A 32 18.57 11.62 -14.18
C ILE A 32 19.29 10.36 -14.59
N ASP A 33 18.84 9.21 -14.07
CA ASP A 33 19.39 7.91 -14.45
C ASP A 33 18.56 7.25 -15.56
N GLU A 34 17.24 7.49 -15.56
CA GLU A 34 16.31 6.91 -16.52
C GLU A 34 15.24 7.92 -16.95
N LEU A 35 14.73 7.77 -18.17
CA LEU A 35 13.56 8.47 -18.67
C LEU A 35 12.54 7.47 -19.21
N ALA A 36 11.26 7.61 -18.85
CA ALA A 36 10.16 6.81 -19.35
C ALA A 36 9.20 7.69 -20.19
N LEU A 37 9.14 7.47 -21.49
CA LEU A 37 8.29 8.24 -22.40
C LEU A 37 6.89 7.64 -22.42
N PHE A 38 5.87 8.36 -21.95
CA PHE A 38 4.49 7.92 -21.98
C PHE A 38 3.93 7.85 -23.40
N THR A 39 3.12 6.83 -23.68
CA THR A 39 2.47 6.66 -25.01
C THR A 39 1.14 7.42 -25.15
N GLY A 40 0.53 7.88 -24.07
CA GLY A 40 -0.77 8.55 -24.07
C GLY A 40 -0.68 10.07 -23.97
N LEU A 41 -1.62 10.79 -24.58
CA LEU A 41 -1.78 12.25 -24.45
C LEU A 41 -2.62 12.63 -23.25
N ALA A 42 -3.54 11.78 -22.87
CA ALA A 42 -4.50 11.90 -21.79
C ALA A 42 -4.96 10.48 -21.43
N HIS A 43 -5.88 10.38 -20.52
CA HIS A 43 -6.53 9.12 -20.15
C HIS A 43 -7.30 8.54 -21.35
N LEU A 44 -6.65 7.78 -22.21
CA LEU A 44 -7.27 7.08 -23.33
C LEU A 44 -7.86 5.74 -22.88
N GLY A 45 -8.98 5.33 -23.48
CA GLY A 45 -9.55 4.02 -23.27
C GLY A 45 -8.67 2.92 -23.85
N HIS A 46 -8.31 3.03 -25.11
CA HIS A 46 -7.36 2.12 -25.76
C HIS A 46 -6.35 2.91 -26.59
N TYR A 47 -5.22 2.31 -26.90
CA TYR A 47 -4.18 2.94 -27.72
C TYR A 47 -4.32 2.52 -29.19
N PRO A 48 -4.80 3.40 -30.11
CA PRO A 48 -5.05 3.01 -31.48
C PRO A 48 -3.79 2.52 -32.20
N VAL A 49 -3.85 1.35 -32.83
CA VAL A 49 -2.71 0.72 -33.53
C VAL A 49 -2.11 1.66 -34.59
N ALA A 50 -2.96 2.36 -35.36
CA ALA A 50 -2.49 3.32 -36.37
C ALA A 50 -1.70 4.46 -35.74
N PHE A 51 -2.10 4.92 -34.56
CA PHE A 51 -1.39 5.97 -33.83
C PHE A 51 -0.08 5.44 -33.24
N ALA A 52 -0.06 4.23 -32.68
CA ALA A 52 1.17 3.57 -32.23
C ALA A 52 2.21 3.48 -33.38
N ARG A 53 1.78 3.04 -34.58
CA ARG A 53 2.65 2.99 -35.78
C ARG A 53 3.21 4.35 -36.19
N LYS A 54 2.41 5.41 -36.05
CA LYS A 54 2.86 6.79 -36.30
C LYS A 54 3.88 7.27 -35.27
N CYS A 55 3.70 6.91 -34.01
CA CYS A 55 4.53 7.35 -32.89
C CYS A 55 5.86 6.59 -32.77
N ALA A 56 5.92 5.31 -33.12
CA ALA A 56 7.13 4.48 -32.96
C ALA A 56 8.41 5.08 -33.62
N PRO A 57 8.42 5.57 -34.87
CA PRO A 57 9.61 6.20 -35.43
C PRO A 57 9.97 7.52 -34.76
N ILE A 58 9.01 8.25 -34.20
CA ILE A 58 9.28 9.45 -33.40
C ILE A 58 9.94 9.06 -32.08
N LEU A 59 9.38 8.11 -31.36
CA LEU A 59 9.95 7.56 -30.11
C LEU A 59 11.41 7.14 -30.33
N LYS A 60 11.69 6.40 -31.40
CA LYS A 60 13.05 5.98 -31.73
C LYS A 60 14.02 7.15 -31.84
N ARG A 61 13.65 8.22 -32.56
CA ARG A 61 14.49 9.43 -32.69
C ARG A 61 14.69 10.11 -31.32
N ARG A 62 13.65 10.21 -30.49
CA ARG A 62 13.75 10.81 -29.15
C ARG A 62 14.66 10.01 -28.23
N ILE A 63 14.50 8.68 -28.23
CA ILE A 63 15.37 7.78 -27.44
C ILE A 63 16.83 7.95 -27.81
N ILE A 64 17.14 7.99 -29.11
CA ILE A 64 18.52 8.21 -29.58
C ILE A 64 19.05 9.56 -29.10
N ALA A 65 18.30 10.65 -29.35
CA ALA A 65 18.72 12.00 -28.97
C ALA A 65 18.97 12.13 -27.43
N LEU A 66 18.11 11.55 -26.62
CA LEU A 66 18.25 11.58 -25.16
C LEU A 66 19.46 10.77 -24.67
N LYS A 67 19.77 9.66 -25.33
CA LYS A 67 21.00 8.89 -25.04
C LYS A 67 22.27 9.64 -25.47
N GLU A 68 22.23 10.36 -26.58
CA GLU A 68 23.36 11.16 -27.08
C GLU A 68 23.77 12.28 -26.14
N ILE A 69 22.85 12.88 -25.38
CA ILE A 69 23.19 13.86 -24.32
C ILE A 69 23.67 13.22 -23.01
N GLY A 70 23.69 11.89 -22.93
CA GLY A 70 24.26 11.15 -21.82
C GLY A 70 23.25 10.59 -20.81
N ILE A 71 21.96 10.48 -21.14
CA ILE A 71 20.99 9.76 -20.30
C ILE A 71 21.27 8.26 -20.40
N PRO A 72 21.56 7.57 -19.26
CA PRO A 72 22.00 6.18 -19.28
C PRO A 72 20.95 5.20 -19.82
N SER A 73 19.65 5.44 -19.56
CA SER A 73 18.58 4.53 -19.92
C SER A 73 17.31 5.30 -20.31
N VAL A 74 16.73 4.95 -21.46
CA VAL A 74 15.50 5.60 -21.96
C VAL A 74 14.51 4.52 -22.39
N GLY A 75 13.39 4.48 -21.72
CA GLY A 75 12.33 3.50 -21.94
C GLY A 75 11.00 4.14 -22.33
N VAL A 76 10.00 3.30 -22.42
CA VAL A 76 8.63 3.68 -22.73
C VAL A 76 7.68 3.22 -21.63
N ASN A 77 6.72 4.07 -21.31
CA ASN A 77 5.62 3.73 -20.41
C ASN A 77 4.32 3.60 -21.24
N MET A 78 3.78 2.38 -21.27
CA MET A 78 2.53 2.10 -21.98
C MET A 78 1.36 2.53 -21.11
N TRP A 79 0.92 3.77 -21.27
CA TRP A 79 -0.11 4.37 -20.45
C TRP A 79 -1.52 3.80 -20.67
N SER A 80 -1.81 3.23 -21.81
CA SER A 80 -3.12 2.70 -22.16
C SER A 80 -2.99 1.33 -22.79
N THR A 81 -2.97 0.29 -21.97
CA THR A 81 -3.07 -1.12 -22.38
C THR A 81 -4.53 -1.55 -22.42
N LEU A 82 -5.24 -1.39 -21.32
CA LEU A 82 -6.67 -1.60 -21.15
C LEU A 82 -7.44 -0.28 -21.04
N GLY A 83 -6.77 0.80 -20.73
CA GLY A 83 -7.30 2.16 -20.63
C GLY A 83 -7.49 2.65 -19.21
N HIS A 84 -7.19 3.95 -19.02
CA HIS A 84 -7.40 4.66 -17.75
C HIS A 84 -8.78 5.29 -17.68
N VAL A 85 -9.46 5.43 -18.81
CA VAL A 85 -10.65 6.25 -18.91
C VAL A 85 -11.85 5.45 -19.26
N ASP A 86 -12.77 5.59 -18.43
CA ASP A 86 -14.19 5.49 -18.57
C ASP A 86 -14.87 6.71 -17.96
N GLU A 87 -14.10 7.75 -17.73
CA GLU A 87 -14.66 9.07 -17.43
C GLU A 87 -15.41 9.54 -18.65
N SER A 88 -16.62 10.02 -18.46
CA SER A 88 -17.54 10.49 -19.49
C SER A 88 -17.00 11.72 -20.23
N TRP A 89 -15.92 11.53 -20.97
CA TRP A 89 -15.42 12.54 -21.87
C TRP A 89 -16.00 12.30 -23.25
N ASP A 90 -16.76 13.24 -23.76
CA ASP A 90 -17.49 13.21 -25.05
C ASP A 90 -16.62 12.85 -26.26
N TRP A 91 -15.29 12.87 -26.12
CA TRP A 91 -14.33 12.61 -27.18
C TRP A 91 -13.59 11.26 -27.05
N VAL A 92 -13.96 10.41 -26.09
CA VAL A 92 -13.37 9.06 -26.00
C VAL A 92 -13.84 8.24 -27.19
N GLU A 93 -12.88 7.86 -28.05
CA GLU A 93 -13.15 6.95 -29.15
C GLU A 93 -13.42 5.54 -28.60
N ALA A 94 -14.58 4.99 -28.94
CA ALA A 94 -14.93 3.64 -28.53
C ALA A 94 -13.94 2.63 -29.13
N PRO A 95 -13.42 1.68 -28.33
CA PRO A 95 -12.55 0.63 -28.86
C PRO A 95 -13.34 -0.28 -29.83
N PRO A 96 -12.67 -0.93 -30.78
CA PRO A 96 -13.32 -1.88 -31.68
C PRO A 96 -13.66 -3.22 -30.98
N PHE A 97 -13.75 -3.23 -29.67
CA PHE A 97 -13.96 -4.37 -28.79
C PHE A 97 -15.14 -4.15 -27.86
N GLN A 98 -15.74 -5.23 -27.38
CA GLN A 98 -16.65 -5.17 -26.25
C GLN A 98 -15.92 -4.60 -25.03
N THR A 99 -16.48 -3.57 -24.43
CA THR A 99 -15.93 -2.99 -23.19
C THR A 99 -16.36 -3.76 -21.94
N VAL A 100 -15.68 -3.53 -20.83
CA VAL A 100 -15.99 -4.16 -19.55
C VAL A 100 -17.36 -3.71 -19.03
N VAL A 101 -18.04 -4.62 -18.31
CA VAL A 101 -19.36 -4.40 -17.71
C VAL A 101 -19.29 -4.73 -16.23
N GLY A 102 -19.77 -3.84 -15.38
CA GLY A 102 -19.84 -4.01 -13.93
C GLY A 102 -20.93 -4.98 -13.49
N HIS A 103 -20.90 -5.33 -12.22
CA HIS A 103 -21.94 -6.16 -11.60
C HIS A 103 -23.31 -5.47 -11.66
N ASP A 104 -23.38 -4.15 -11.55
CA ASP A 104 -24.57 -3.33 -11.68
C ASP A 104 -25.05 -3.12 -13.13
N GLY A 105 -24.27 -3.57 -14.11
CA GLY A 105 -24.55 -3.46 -15.54
C GLY A 105 -24.05 -2.17 -16.18
N LYS A 106 -23.39 -1.29 -15.46
CA LYS A 106 -22.68 -0.16 -16.04
C LYS A 106 -21.60 -0.67 -17.00
N THR A 107 -21.40 0.03 -18.08
CA THR A 107 -20.47 -0.31 -19.14
C THR A 107 -19.42 0.77 -19.27
N SER A 108 -18.15 0.39 -19.32
CA SER A 108 -17.07 1.33 -19.61
C SER A 108 -17.19 1.89 -21.03
N LEU A 109 -16.83 3.14 -21.20
CA LEU A 109 -16.83 3.81 -22.51
C LEU A 109 -15.62 3.41 -23.35
N GLY A 110 -14.47 3.22 -22.73
CA GLY A 110 -13.21 3.06 -23.45
C GLY A 110 -12.39 1.81 -23.09
N CYS A 111 -12.66 1.11 -21.97
CA CYS A 111 -11.84 0.01 -21.52
C CYS A 111 -12.29 -1.33 -22.12
N PRO A 112 -11.49 -1.98 -22.99
CA PRO A 112 -11.87 -3.24 -23.62
C PRO A 112 -11.90 -4.37 -22.59
N CYS A 113 -12.89 -5.25 -22.75
CA CYS A 113 -12.92 -6.50 -21.98
C CYS A 113 -11.78 -7.40 -22.43
N MET A 114 -10.83 -7.69 -21.54
CA MET A 114 -9.63 -8.47 -21.82
C MET A 114 -9.90 -9.90 -22.33
N ARG A 115 -11.11 -10.40 -22.14
CA ARG A 115 -11.55 -11.70 -22.69
C ARG A 115 -12.29 -11.58 -24.01
N ASN A 116 -12.45 -10.39 -24.57
CA ASN A 116 -13.02 -10.24 -25.90
C ASN A 116 -12.04 -10.80 -26.95
N GLU A 117 -12.61 -11.35 -28.02
CA GLU A 117 -11.81 -11.88 -29.12
C GLU A 117 -10.96 -10.77 -29.75
N GLY A 118 -9.69 -11.07 -30.01
CA GLY A 118 -8.74 -10.14 -30.61
C GLY A 118 -8.07 -9.15 -29.66
N VAL A 119 -8.52 -9.01 -28.39
CA VAL A 119 -7.91 -8.05 -27.46
C VAL A 119 -6.47 -8.42 -27.10
N LEU A 120 -6.18 -9.69 -26.85
CA LEU A 120 -4.81 -10.11 -26.56
C LEU A 120 -3.89 -9.97 -27.79
N ASP A 121 -4.40 -10.18 -29.00
CA ASP A 121 -3.65 -9.96 -30.23
C ASP A 121 -3.39 -8.47 -30.46
N TYR A 122 -4.37 -7.63 -30.18
CA TYR A 122 -4.19 -6.17 -30.17
C TYR A 122 -3.10 -5.75 -29.17
N ILE A 123 -3.08 -6.28 -27.95
CA ILE A 123 -2.05 -5.99 -26.95
C ILE A 123 -0.67 -6.41 -27.47
N ARG A 124 -0.52 -7.64 -27.99
CA ARG A 124 0.75 -8.06 -28.62
C ARG A 124 1.20 -7.09 -29.71
N GLU A 125 0.27 -6.66 -30.56
CA GLU A 125 0.57 -5.76 -31.68
C GLU A 125 1.06 -4.40 -31.18
N ILE A 126 0.36 -3.72 -30.28
CA ILE A 126 0.76 -2.39 -29.81
C ILE A 126 2.11 -2.42 -29.09
N TYR A 127 2.38 -3.44 -28.27
CA TYR A 127 3.65 -3.61 -27.58
C TYR A 127 4.79 -3.95 -28.55
N SER A 128 4.55 -4.76 -29.57
CA SER A 128 5.54 -5.03 -30.62
C SER A 128 5.90 -3.78 -31.42
N ILE A 129 4.91 -2.94 -31.77
CA ILE A 129 5.13 -1.69 -32.47
C ILE A 129 6.01 -0.75 -31.64
N VAL A 130 5.70 -0.58 -30.35
CA VAL A 130 6.49 0.27 -29.44
C VAL A 130 7.92 -0.27 -29.28
N ALA A 131 8.09 -1.58 -29.18
CA ALA A 131 9.40 -2.22 -29.09
C ALA A 131 10.29 -1.96 -30.33
N THR A 132 9.71 -1.67 -31.50
CA THR A 132 10.51 -1.27 -32.69
C THR A 132 11.29 0.03 -32.50
N ALA A 133 10.91 0.87 -31.54
CA ALA A 133 11.66 2.06 -31.17
C ALA A 133 12.97 1.73 -30.43
N GLN A 134 13.19 0.47 -30.04
CA GLN A 134 14.35 -0.03 -29.30
C GLN A 134 14.59 0.71 -27.96
N PRO A 135 13.56 0.81 -27.09
CA PRO A 135 13.74 1.34 -25.75
C PRO A 135 14.58 0.37 -24.90
N ASP A 136 15.19 0.86 -23.82
CA ASP A 136 15.90 0.00 -22.86
C ASP A 136 14.95 -0.79 -21.96
N PHE A 137 13.73 -0.25 -21.79
CA PHE A 137 12.66 -0.90 -21.00
C PHE A 137 11.28 -0.45 -21.45
N VAL A 138 10.27 -1.27 -21.09
CA VAL A 138 8.85 -0.96 -21.27
C VAL A 138 8.12 -1.20 -19.97
N TRP A 139 7.40 -0.19 -19.48
CA TRP A 139 6.47 -0.29 -18.37
C TRP A 139 5.06 -0.61 -18.85
N LEU A 140 4.43 -1.61 -18.20
CA LEU A 140 2.98 -1.77 -18.18
C LEU A 140 2.47 -0.85 -17.07
N ASP A 141 1.58 0.06 -17.39
CA ASP A 141 1.05 1.01 -16.42
C ASP A 141 -0.05 0.39 -15.54
N ASP A 142 -0.55 1.14 -14.58
CA ASP A 142 -1.54 0.69 -13.61
C ASP A 142 -2.95 0.46 -14.20
N ASP A 143 -3.15 0.76 -15.48
CA ASP A 143 -4.36 0.43 -16.21
C ASP A 143 -4.52 -1.09 -16.49
N VAL A 144 -3.47 -1.88 -16.24
CA VAL A 144 -3.54 -3.33 -16.26
C VAL A 144 -4.19 -3.84 -14.97
N ARG A 145 -5.51 -3.65 -14.88
CA ARG A 145 -6.34 -3.97 -13.73
C ARG A 145 -7.75 -4.37 -14.16
N MET A 146 -8.49 -5.07 -13.29
CA MET A 146 -9.89 -5.43 -13.59
C MET A 146 -10.85 -4.25 -13.41
N GLN A 147 -10.63 -3.45 -12.38
CA GLN A 147 -11.49 -2.32 -12.05
C GLN A 147 -11.10 -1.06 -12.83
N HIS A 148 -12.08 -0.35 -13.33
CA HIS A 148 -11.94 0.93 -14.01
C HIS A 148 -12.91 1.95 -13.40
N HIS A 149 -12.63 3.26 -13.54
CA HIS A 149 -13.28 4.33 -12.77
C HIS A 149 -14.82 4.28 -12.73
N MET A 150 -15.47 4.00 -13.88
CA MET A 150 -16.96 3.96 -13.93
C MET A 150 -17.54 2.58 -13.73
N VAL A 151 -16.71 1.54 -13.68
CA VAL A 151 -17.14 0.14 -13.64
C VAL A 151 -16.52 -0.55 -12.46
N GLU A 152 -17.32 -0.73 -11.44
CA GLU A 152 -16.92 -1.48 -10.27
C GLU A 152 -17.07 -2.97 -10.52
N PHE A 153 -16.09 -3.73 -10.04
CA PHE A 153 -16.12 -5.18 -10.02
C PHE A 153 -16.49 -5.84 -11.38
N PRO A 154 -15.75 -5.64 -12.49
CA PRO A 154 -15.98 -6.35 -13.75
C PRO A 154 -15.40 -7.77 -13.73
N CYS A 155 -15.64 -8.64 -14.77
CA CYS A 155 -16.42 -8.27 -15.92
C CYS A 155 -17.65 -9.17 -16.06
N PHE A 156 -18.81 -8.55 -16.17
CA PHE A 156 -20.11 -9.21 -16.34
C PHE A 156 -20.69 -9.04 -17.75
N CYS A 157 -19.87 -8.77 -18.76
CA CYS A 157 -20.34 -8.76 -20.14
C CYS A 157 -20.81 -10.16 -20.56
N HIS A 158 -21.68 -10.22 -21.56
CA HIS A 158 -22.25 -11.47 -22.04
C HIS A 158 -21.17 -12.54 -22.36
N GLY A 159 -20.09 -12.14 -23.04
CA GLY A 159 -18.98 -13.02 -23.38
C GLY A 159 -18.26 -13.61 -22.17
N CYS A 160 -18.02 -12.80 -21.13
CA CYS A 160 -17.41 -13.26 -19.88
C CYS A 160 -18.30 -14.26 -19.15
N ILE A 161 -19.60 -13.96 -19.03
CA ILE A 161 -20.55 -14.87 -18.38
C ILE A 161 -20.63 -16.20 -19.13
N GLN A 162 -20.67 -16.18 -20.45
CA GLN A 162 -20.67 -17.43 -21.24
C GLN A 162 -19.39 -18.24 -21.05
N LYS A 163 -18.22 -17.58 -21.03
CA LYS A 163 -16.92 -18.24 -20.79
C LYS A 163 -16.86 -18.83 -19.38
N PHE A 164 -17.33 -18.09 -18.38
CA PHE A 164 -17.41 -18.55 -16.99
C PHE A 164 -18.37 -19.75 -16.85
N ASN A 165 -19.56 -19.68 -17.46
CA ASN A 165 -20.51 -20.78 -17.47
C ASN A 165 -19.93 -22.07 -18.10
N ARG A 166 -19.25 -21.94 -19.23
CA ARG A 166 -18.57 -23.10 -19.88
C ARG A 166 -17.48 -23.69 -18.97
N ARG A 167 -16.66 -22.84 -18.31
CA ARG A 167 -15.60 -23.29 -17.41
C ARG A 167 -16.15 -24.05 -16.20
N THR A 168 -17.29 -23.61 -15.67
CA THR A 168 -17.86 -24.11 -14.40
C THR A 168 -19.01 -25.08 -14.57
N GLY A 169 -19.49 -25.34 -15.83
CA GLY A 169 -20.65 -26.18 -16.11
C GLY A 169 -21.98 -25.56 -15.64
N ARG A 170 -22.04 -24.25 -15.45
CA ARG A 170 -23.24 -23.54 -14.96
C ARG A 170 -24.01 -22.86 -16.10
N VAL A 171 -25.25 -22.45 -15.79
CA VAL A 171 -26.11 -21.66 -16.68
C VAL A 171 -26.61 -20.43 -15.89
N LEU A 172 -25.79 -19.40 -15.84
CA LEU A 172 -26.06 -18.17 -15.12
C LEU A 172 -26.17 -17.00 -16.10
N ASN A 173 -27.09 -16.08 -15.86
CA ASN A 173 -27.07 -14.73 -16.41
C ASN A 173 -26.44 -13.77 -15.38
N ARG A 174 -26.30 -12.47 -15.72
CA ARG A 174 -25.67 -11.49 -14.84
C ARG A 174 -26.37 -11.43 -13.47
N GLU A 175 -27.68 -11.27 -13.44
CA GLU A 175 -28.44 -11.09 -12.20
C GLU A 175 -28.30 -12.32 -11.27
N ARG A 176 -28.35 -13.53 -11.83
CA ARG A 176 -28.18 -14.76 -11.06
C ARG A 176 -26.74 -14.93 -10.56
N LEU A 177 -25.76 -14.55 -11.38
CA LEU A 177 -24.36 -14.62 -10.99
C LEU A 177 -24.07 -13.61 -9.87
N VAL A 178 -24.49 -12.34 -10.00
CA VAL A 178 -24.34 -11.32 -8.97
C VAL A 178 -24.98 -11.78 -7.66
N LYS A 179 -26.25 -12.18 -7.69
CA LYS A 179 -26.93 -12.70 -6.49
C LYS A 179 -26.21 -13.88 -5.84
N ALA A 180 -25.66 -14.78 -6.66
CA ALA A 180 -24.90 -15.91 -6.13
C ALA A 180 -23.56 -15.49 -5.52
N LEU A 181 -22.88 -14.49 -6.10
CA LEU A 181 -21.62 -13.96 -5.56
C LEU A 181 -21.83 -13.14 -4.27
N GLU A 182 -22.99 -12.54 -4.07
CA GLU A 182 -23.35 -11.86 -2.82
C GLU A 182 -23.54 -12.82 -1.65
N ALA A 183 -24.01 -14.04 -1.92
CA ALA A 183 -24.35 -15.02 -0.90
C ALA A 183 -23.09 -15.59 -0.21
N PRO A 184 -22.91 -15.44 1.12
CA PRO A 184 -21.73 -15.92 1.82
C PRO A 184 -21.50 -17.43 1.69
N GLU A 185 -22.57 -18.22 1.63
CA GLU A 185 -22.52 -19.67 1.46
C GLU A 185 -22.00 -20.10 0.08
N GLN A 186 -21.94 -19.19 -0.89
CA GLN A 186 -21.43 -19.44 -2.25
C GLN A 186 -19.92 -19.11 -2.37
N TRP A 187 -19.17 -19.16 -1.28
CA TRP A 187 -17.74 -18.82 -1.27
C TRP A 187 -16.92 -19.59 -2.32
N LYS A 188 -17.27 -20.85 -2.64
CA LYS A 188 -16.62 -21.62 -3.72
C LYS A 188 -16.81 -20.96 -5.08
N LEU A 189 -18.03 -20.48 -5.37
CA LEU A 189 -18.33 -19.76 -6.61
C LEU A 189 -17.57 -18.42 -6.66
N ARG A 190 -17.49 -17.70 -5.52
CA ARG A 190 -16.68 -16.48 -5.40
C ARG A 190 -15.24 -16.77 -5.77
N ARG A 191 -14.61 -17.77 -5.16
CA ARG A 191 -13.23 -18.19 -5.46
C ARG A 191 -13.04 -18.56 -6.93
N GLU A 192 -13.97 -19.31 -7.53
CA GLU A 192 -13.92 -19.64 -8.95
C GLU A 192 -14.00 -18.39 -9.85
N PHE A 193 -14.81 -17.40 -9.47
CA PHE A 193 -14.96 -16.15 -10.23
C PHE A 193 -13.72 -15.24 -10.08
N LEU A 194 -13.17 -15.12 -8.88
CA LEU A 194 -11.93 -14.39 -8.63
C LEU A 194 -10.77 -15.02 -9.41
N GLU A 195 -10.62 -16.33 -9.36
CA GLU A 195 -9.60 -17.06 -10.14
C GLU A 195 -9.81 -16.92 -11.65
N PHE A 196 -11.06 -16.90 -12.09
CA PHE A 196 -11.36 -16.62 -13.49
C PHE A 196 -10.88 -15.22 -13.89
N ASN A 197 -11.08 -14.22 -13.04
CA ASN A 197 -10.61 -12.85 -13.30
C ASN A 197 -9.09 -12.73 -13.22
N ARG A 198 -8.47 -13.35 -12.20
CA ARG A 198 -7.01 -13.41 -12.05
C ARG A 198 -6.32 -13.88 -13.34
N GLN A 199 -6.81 -15.00 -13.92
CA GLN A 199 -6.24 -15.54 -15.15
C GLN A 199 -6.27 -14.55 -16.32
N ALA A 200 -7.30 -13.70 -16.42
CA ALA A 200 -7.35 -12.70 -17.48
C ALA A 200 -6.27 -11.63 -17.34
N MET A 201 -5.94 -11.24 -16.11
CA MET A 201 -4.84 -10.30 -15.86
C MET A 201 -3.49 -10.91 -16.24
N LEU A 202 -3.27 -12.18 -15.92
CA LEU A 202 -2.04 -12.88 -16.31
C LEU A 202 -1.92 -12.99 -17.83
N ASP A 203 -3.03 -13.26 -18.52
CA ASP A 203 -3.06 -13.33 -19.99
C ASP A 203 -2.70 -11.99 -20.65
N VAL A 204 -3.15 -10.86 -20.07
CA VAL A 204 -2.80 -9.51 -20.52
C VAL A 204 -1.30 -9.24 -20.32
N CYS A 205 -0.77 -9.50 -19.12
CA CYS A 205 0.65 -9.32 -18.82
C CYS A 205 1.54 -10.14 -19.77
N LYS A 206 1.15 -11.39 -20.00
CA LYS A 206 1.84 -12.28 -20.93
C LYS A 206 1.78 -11.78 -22.37
N ALA A 207 0.62 -11.31 -22.83
CA ALA A 207 0.47 -10.76 -24.19
C ALA A 207 1.35 -9.53 -24.40
N ALA A 208 1.48 -8.67 -23.41
CA ALA A 208 2.37 -7.52 -23.46
C ALA A 208 3.85 -7.94 -23.55
N GLU A 209 4.27 -8.88 -22.71
CA GLU A 209 5.62 -9.46 -22.74
C GLU A 209 5.95 -10.09 -24.09
N GLU A 210 5.06 -10.95 -24.60
CA GLU A 210 5.20 -11.59 -25.92
C GLU A 210 5.34 -10.54 -27.02
N GLY A 211 4.58 -9.44 -26.96
CA GLY A 211 4.68 -8.33 -27.92
C GLY A 211 6.07 -7.67 -27.90
N VAL A 212 6.58 -7.33 -26.72
CA VAL A 212 7.91 -6.71 -26.56
C VAL A 212 9.01 -7.66 -27.02
N HIS A 213 9.05 -8.86 -26.49
CA HIS A 213 10.16 -9.79 -26.71
C HIS A 213 10.12 -10.47 -28.07
N SER A 214 9.00 -10.40 -28.80
CA SER A 214 8.97 -10.79 -30.22
C SER A 214 9.86 -9.90 -31.11
N VAL A 215 10.14 -8.67 -30.66
CA VAL A 215 10.98 -7.70 -31.38
C VAL A 215 12.40 -7.70 -30.84
N ASN A 216 12.56 -7.63 -29.52
CA ASN A 216 13.87 -7.63 -28.89
C ASN A 216 13.78 -8.17 -27.46
N PRO A 217 14.30 -9.38 -27.20
CA PRO A 217 14.25 -10.02 -25.87
C PRO A 217 15.16 -9.34 -24.81
N ALA A 218 16.01 -8.39 -25.22
CA ALA A 218 16.84 -7.62 -24.30
C ALA A 218 16.15 -6.38 -23.71
N ILE A 219 14.97 -6.04 -24.19
CA ILE A 219 14.18 -4.94 -23.62
C ILE A 219 13.61 -5.42 -22.27
N ARG A 220 13.96 -4.75 -21.17
CA ARG A 220 13.42 -5.06 -19.86
C ARG A 220 11.93 -4.71 -19.80
N THR A 221 11.15 -5.53 -19.12
CA THR A 221 9.73 -5.24 -18.82
C THR A 221 9.55 -4.92 -17.34
N GLY A 222 8.59 -4.08 -17.04
CA GLY A 222 8.20 -3.71 -15.68
C GLY A 222 6.70 -3.53 -15.56
N ILE A 223 6.18 -3.70 -14.36
CA ILE A 223 4.76 -3.47 -14.03
C ILE A 223 4.66 -2.36 -13.00
N MET A 224 3.81 -1.39 -13.27
CA MET A 224 3.32 -0.49 -12.26
C MET A 224 2.20 -1.18 -11.49
N THR A 225 2.29 -1.15 -10.16
CA THR A 225 1.27 -1.66 -9.27
C THR A 225 0.55 -0.52 -8.57
N THR A 226 -0.69 -0.74 -8.17
CA THR A 226 -1.50 0.28 -7.52
C THR A 226 -1.81 -0.09 -6.08
N ASP A 227 -2.46 0.83 -5.37
CA ASP A 227 -2.96 0.60 -4.04
C ASP A 227 -3.85 -0.66 -4.01
N MET A 228 -3.59 -1.51 -3.02
CA MET A 228 -4.21 -2.83 -2.89
C MET A 228 -5.73 -2.77 -2.71
N ALA A 229 -6.23 -1.71 -2.14
CA ALA A 229 -7.64 -1.56 -1.85
C ALA A 229 -8.51 -1.26 -3.07
N TRP A 230 -7.95 -0.63 -4.09
CA TRP A 230 -8.68 -0.25 -5.30
C TRP A 230 -8.79 -1.36 -6.33
N ASN A 231 -7.99 -2.39 -6.21
CA ASN A 231 -7.79 -3.37 -7.28
C ASN A 231 -7.61 -4.77 -6.75
N SER A 232 -8.49 -5.18 -5.85
CA SER A 232 -8.47 -6.50 -5.21
C SER A 232 -8.16 -7.66 -6.16
N TYR A 233 -8.35 -7.50 -7.47
CA TYR A 233 -8.03 -8.50 -8.48
C TYR A 233 -6.62 -8.42 -9.02
N ALA A 234 -6.12 -7.23 -9.31
CA ALA A 234 -4.78 -7.05 -9.84
C ALA A 234 -3.72 -7.43 -8.81
N LEU A 235 -3.98 -7.10 -7.54
CA LEU A 235 -3.03 -7.30 -6.44
C LEU A 235 -3.18 -8.64 -5.74
N SER A 236 -4.31 -9.32 -5.88
CA SER A 236 -4.44 -10.67 -5.37
C SER A 236 -3.41 -11.65 -5.96
N ASP A 237 -2.73 -11.25 -7.05
CA ASP A 237 -1.66 -12.05 -7.64
C ASP A 237 -0.59 -11.16 -8.31
N GLN A 238 -0.07 -10.19 -7.57
CA GLN A 238 1.02 -9.34 -8.07
C GLN A 238 2.23 -10.16 -8.52
N GLU A 239 2.60 -11.18 -7.76
CA GLU A 239 3.70 -12.07 -8.12
C GLU A 239 3.45 -12.79 -9.44
N GLY A 240 2.25 -13.34 -9.64
CA GLY A 240 1.87 -13.99 -10.90
C GLY A 240 1.88 -13.03 -12.09
N MET A 241 1.45 -11.77 -11.90
CA MET A 241 1.52 -10.75 -12.95
C MET A 241 2.97 -10.41 -13.31
N LEU A 242 3.84 -10.23 -12.31
CA LEU A 242 5.27 -10.00 -12.52
C LEU A 242 5.93 -11.16 -13.28
N GLN A 243 5.62 -12.40 -12.90
CA GLN A 243 6.10 -13.61 -13.60
C GLN A 243 5.57 -13.68 -15.03
N ALA A 244 4.29 -13.42 -15.27
CA ALA A 244 3.66 -13.45 -16.59
C ALA A 244 4.26 -12.40 -17.55
N ALA A 245 4.62 -11.23 -17.02
CA ALA A 245 5.31 -10.18 -17.76
C ALA A 245 6.83 -10.39 -17.87
N LYS A 246 7.40 -11.42 -17.24
CA LYS A 246 8.86 -11.58 -17.03
C LYS A 246 9.51 -10.29 -16.51
N ALA A 247 8.83 -9.64 -15.57
CA ALA A 247 9.23 -8.31 -15.11
C ALA A 247 10.55 -8.34 -14.34
N GLU A 248 11.45 -7.45 -14.70
CA GLU A 248 12.69 -7.15 -13.99
C GLU A 248 12.56 -5.89 -13.13
N MET A 249 11.42 -5.20 -13.26
CA MET A 249 11.16 -3.93 -12.61
C MET A 249 9.73 -3.91 -12.06
N VAL A 250 9.55 -3.28 -10.89
CA VAL A 250 8.25 -3.00 -10.28
C VAL A 250 8.17 -1.54 -9.87
N ARG A 251 6.99 -0.94 -10.00
CA ARG A 251 6.74 0.44 -9.59
C ARG A 251 5.53 0.51 -8.68
N PRO A 252 5.74 0.42 -7.34
CA PRO A 252 4.67 0.60 -6.39
C PRO A 252 4.11 2.02 -6.44
N GLY A 253 2.80 2.14 -6.58
CA GLY A 253 2.04 3.38 -6.58
C GLY A 253 0.97 3.39 -5.49
N GLY A 254 0.07 4.35 -5.51
CA GLY A 254 -1.08 4.38 -4.62
C GLY A 254 -1.50 5.76 -4.09
N GLY A 255 -1.62 6.75 -4.98
CA GLY A 255 -2.49 7.91 -4.77
C GLY A 255 -2.17 8.88 -3.63
N PHE A 256 -1.02 9.53 -3.63
CA PHE A 256 -0.78 10.71 -2.81
C PHE A 256 -0.44 11.90 -3.72
N TYR A 257 -1.49 12.57 -4.24
CA TYR A 257 -1.36 13.56 -5.33
C TYR A 257 -1.07 14.97 -4.86
N ASN A 258 -1.42 15.31 -3.62
CA ASN A 258 -1.24 16.65 -3.05
C ASN A 258 -0.96 16.57 -1.54
N ASP A 259 -0.52 17.67 -0.94
CA ASP A 259 -0.23 17.79 0.49
C ASP A 259 -1.34 18.47 1.31
N GLU A 260 -2.57 18.52 0.79
CA GLU A 260 -3.74 19.00 1.52
C GLU A 260 -4.10 18.09 2.70
N THR A 261 -3.86 16.78 2.54
CA THR A 261 -4.07 15.78 3.59
C THR A 261 -2.81 14.97 3.81
N PRO A 262 -1.76 15.55 4.40
CA PRO A 262 -0.44 14.93 4.47
C PRO A 262 -0.40 13.64 5.28
N THR A 263 -1.37 13.38 6.15
CA THR A 263 -1.50 12.12 6.89
C THR A 263 -1.74 10.90 5.98
N LEU A 264 -2.24 11.09 4.76
CA LEU A 264 -2.39 10.03 3.77
C LEU A 264 -1.05 9.47 3.27
N LEU A 265 0.04 10.23 3.44
CA LEU A 265 1.39 9.76 3.09
C LEU A 265 1.72 8.40 3.72
N PHE A 266 1.34 8.21 4.98
CA PHE A 266 1.68 6.97 5.68
C PHE A 266 0.87 5.76 5.21
N HIS A 267 -0.36 5.98 4.75
CA HIS A 267 -1.14 4.93 4.08
C HIS A 267 -0.44 4.51 2.78
N LYS A 268 0.02 5.49 2.00
CA LYS A 268 0.79 5.22 0.79
C LYS A 268 2.09 4.47 1.11
N LEU A 269 2.86 4.88 2.11
CA LEU A 269 4.10 4.20 2.49
C LEU A 269 3.87 2.76 2.97
N HIS A 270 2.77 2.52 3.69
CA HIS A 270 2.37 1.17 4.07
C HIS A 270 2.02 0.34 2.82
N SER A 271 1.17 0.85 1.93
CA SER A 271 0.81 0.20 0.68
C SER A 271 2.06 -0.10 -0.18
N VAL A 272 2.98 0.85 -0.29
CA VAL A 272 4.26 0.66 -1.00
C VAL A 272 5.09 -0.45 -0.36
N SER A 273 5.13 -0.53 0.97
CA SER A 273 5.87 -1.59 1.66
C SER A 273 5.28 -2.98 1.40
N LEU A 274 3.95 -3.09 1.34
CA LEU A 274 3.24 -4.31 0.95
C LEU A 274 3.55 -4.69 -0.50
N GLN A 275 3.38 -3.77 -1.43
CA GLN A 275 3.66 -4.01 -2.85
C GLN A 275 5.13 -4.42 -3.07
N SER A 276 6.07 -3.79 -2.34
CA SER A 276 7.49 -4.17 -2.38
C SER A 276 7.73 -5.59 -1.84
N ALA A 277 7.04 -5.97 -0.77
CA ALA A 277 7.15 -7.31 -0.18
C ALA A 277 6.55 -8.40 -1.09
N TYR A 278 5.49 -8.07 -1.84
CA TYR A 278 4.88 -8.97 -2.84
C TYR A 278 5.60 -8.97 -4.22
N ALA A 279 6.78 -8.35 -4.31
CA ALA A 279 7.64 -8.39 -5.48
C ALA A 279 9.02 -9.02 -5.16
N PRO A 280 9.07 -10.23 -4.56
CA PRO A 280 10.32 -10.82 -4.13
C PRO A 280 11.25 -11.08 -5.33
N GLY A 281 12.52 -10.72 -5.17
CA GLY A 281 13.53 -10.96 -6.20
C GLY A 281 13.53 -10.01 -7.38
N ILE A 282 12.65 -9.02 -7.44
CA ILE A 282 12.70 -7.97 -8.47
C ILE A 282 13.83 -6.98 -8.11
N PRO A 283 14.84 -6.84 -8.98
CA PRO A 283 16.05 -6.06 -8.65
C PRO A 283 15.83 -4.54 -8.72
N ASP A 284 14.84 -4.08 -9.46
CA ASP A 284 14.57 -2.67 -9.73
C ASP A 284 13.17 -2.31 -9.22
N ASN A 285 13.11 -1.73 -8.03
CA ASN A 285 11.87 -1.35 -7.34
C ASN A 285 11.81 0.18 -7.23
N GLN A 286 11.06 0.82 -8.12
CA GLN A 286 10.99 2.28 -8.28
C GLN A 286 9.69 2.83 -7.72
N TYR A 287 9.78 3.61 -6.65
CA TYR A 287 8.62 4.30 -6.07
C TYR A 287 7.96 5.25 -7.06
N GLU A 288 6.65 5.18 -7.23
CA GLU A 288 5.91 6.15 -8.00
C GLU A 288 5.57 7.39 -7.19
N LEU A 289 6.23 8.50 -7.52
CA LEU A 289 5.82 9.81 -7.04
C LEU A 289 4.66 10.32 -7.88
N GLU A 290 3.57 10.67 -7.22
CA GLU A 290 2.39 11.25 -7.86
C GLU A 290 2.17 12.68 -7.38
N ASP A 291 2.21 13.60 -8.34
CA ASP A 291 1.88 15.01 -8.16
C ASP A 291 1.15 15.56 -9.40
N PHE A 292 0.48 14.64 -10.12
CA PHE A 292 -0.36 14.97 -11.28
C PHE A 292 -1.58 15.80 -10.84
N PRO A 293 -2.05 16.79 -11.62
CA PRO A 293 -1.56 17.14 -12.97
C PRO A 293 -0.38 18.10 -12.99
N ILE A 294 0.04 18.67 -11.87
CA ILE A 294 1.14 19.64 -11.82
C ILE A 294 1.93 19.52 -10.51
N CYS A 295 3.24 19.63 -10.60
CA CYS A 295 4.18 19.53 -9.47
C CYS A 295 3.90 20.51 -8.31
N ARG A 296 3.12 21.55 -8.53
CA ARG A 296 2.73 22.53 -7.50
C ARG A 296 1.72 21.99 -6.47
N ASN A 297 1.13 20.84 -6.73
CA ASN A 297 0.18 20.24 -5.78
C ASN A 297 0.85 19.73 -4.51
N LYS A 298 2.16 19.58 -4.51
CA LYS A 298 2.95 19.20 -3.36
C LYS A 298 4.14 20.14 -3.16
N SER A 299 4.42 20.45 -1.91
CA SER A 299 5.63 21.19 -1.54
C SER A 299 6.89 20.34 -1.74
N VAL A 300 8.01 20.99 -2.03
CA VAL A 300 9.32 20.32 -2.08
C VAL A 300 9.63 19.62 -0.75
N HIS A 301 9.17 20.20 0.35
CA HIS A 301 9.36 19.64 1.69
C HIS A 301 8.69 18.25 1.83
N ILE A 302 7.44 18.15 1.43
CA ILE A 302 6.69 16.86 1.44
C ILE A 302 7.31 15.86 0.46
N HIS A 303 7.77 16.30 -0.71
CA HIS A 303 8.50 15.41 -1.63
C HIS A 303 9.73 14.79 -0.95
N MET A 304 10.52 15.55 -0.18
CA MET A 304 11.70 14.99 0.49
C MET A 304 11.31 13.94 1.54
N ILE A 305 10.25 14.17 2.29
CA ILE A 305 9.73 13.22 3.28
C ILE A 305 9.20 11.97 2.58
N GLU A 306 8.35 12.13 1.56
CA GLU A 306 7.73 11.05 0.80
C GLU A 306 8.78 10.14 0.13
N LEU A 307 9.73 10.73 -0.59
CA LEU A 307 10.76 9.98 -1.30
C LEU A 307 11.70 9.23 -0.34
N THR A 308 12.06 9.85 0.78
CA THR A 308 12.87 9.19 1.81
C THR A 308 12.09 8.04 2.46
N GLY A 309 10.80 8.27 2.78
CA GLY A 309 9.92 7.24 3.31
C GLY A 309 9.73 6.05 2.36
N ALA A 310 9.65 6.31 1.04
CA ALA A 310 9.55 5.26 0.03
C ALA A 310 10.82 4.37 -0.03
N LEU A 311 12.00 4.96 0.11
CA LEU A 311 13.25 4.20 0.22
C LEU A 311 13.28 3.35 1.51
N MET A 312 12.69 3.85 2.59
CA MET A 312 12.50 3.06 3.82
C MET A 312 11.47 1.95 3.64
N ALA A 313 10.43 2.17 2.82
CA ALA A 313 9.40 1.17 2.54
C ALA A 313 9.89 -0.02 1.68
N GLY A 314 11.08 0.05 1.10
CA GLY A 314 11.71 -1.05 0.36
C GLY A 314 12.03 -0.72 -1.10
N CYS A 315 11.72 0.48 -1.57
CA CYS A 315 12.12 0.91 -2.90
C CYS A 315 13.64 1.19 -2.95
N ASN A 316 14.24 0.93 -4.11
CA ASN A 316 15.66 1.24 -4.36
C ASN A 316 15.85 2.22 -5.53
N GLY A 317 14.75 2.70 -6.10
CA GLY A 317 14.66 3.72 -7.13
C GLY A 317 13.44 4.61 -6.94
N LEU A 318 13.41 5.73 -7.65
CA LEU A 318 12.36 6.74 -7.61
C LEU A 318 11.90 7.04 -9.04
N ALA A 319 10.59 6.94 -9.30
CA ALA A 319 9.96 7.30 -10.56
C ALA A 319 9.13 8.58 -10.36
N LEU A 320 9.66 9.68 -10.85
CA LEU A 320 9.12 11.01 -10.67
C LEU A 320 8.21 11.40 -11.83
N ASN A 321 7.35 12.36 -11.60
CA ASN A 321 6.55 12.96 -12.65
C ASN A 321 7.41 13.81 -13.61
N SER A 322 6.81 14.42 -14.61
CA SER A 322 7.50 15.10 -15.73
C SER A 322 8.51 16.17 -15.28
N VAL A 323 9.60 16.29 -16.02
CA VAL A 323 10.49 17.46 -15.93
C VAL A 323 9.82 18.63 -16.63
N ILE A 324 9.24 19.53 -15.85
CA ILE A 324 8.59 20.73 -16.37
C ILE A 324 9.58 21.91 -16.25
N PRO A 325 9.97 22.56 -17.34
CA PRO A 325 10.86 23.72 -17.28
C PRO A 325 10.34 24.77 -16.29
N ASN A 326 11.24 25.25 -15.42
CA ASN A 326 10.99 26.26 -14.37
C ASN A 326 10.07 25.86 -13.20
N GLU A 327 9.31 24.77 -13.28
CA GLU A 327 8.46 24.31 -12.20
C GLU A 327 9.16 23.28 -11.28
N THR A 328 10.04 22.48 -11.85
CA THR A 328 10.77 21.42 -11.12
C THR A 328 12.12 21.85 -10.58
N GLU A 329 12.58 23.07 -10.85
CA GLU A 329 13.94 23.50 -10.47
C GLU A 329 14.21 23.39 -8.97
N ALA A 330 13.26 23.81 -8.14
CA ALA A 330 13.39 23.73 -6.69
C ALA A 330 13.48 22.27 -6.20
N LEU A 331 12.67 21.39 -6.78
CA LEU A 331 12.68 19.95 -6.50
C LEU A 331 14.01 19.33 -6.93
N MET A 332 14.46 19.60 -8.16
CA MET A 332 15.72 19.07 -8.70
C MET A 332 16.93 19.49 -7.85
N THR A 333 16.95 20.76 -7.40
CA THR A 333 18.01 21.27 -6.52
C THR A 333 18.00 20.57 -5.15
N ALA A 334 16.82 20.37 -4.56
CA ALA A 334 16.69 19.67 -3.29
C ALA A 334 17.12 18.19 -3.42
N MET A 335 16.76 17.53 -4.50
CA MET A 335 17.14 16.15 -4.78
C MET A 335 18.64 15.98 -5.01
N GLU A 336 19.28 16.89 -5.72
CA GLU A 336 20.73 16.89 -5.91
C GLU A 336 21.46 16.94 -4.56
N ARG A 337 20.99 17.78 -3.65
CA ARG A 337 21.55 17.93 -2.31
C ARG A 337 21.37 16.68 -1.44
N ILE A 338 20.19 16.05 -1.46
CA ILE A 338 19.87 14.90 -0.60
C ILE A 338 20.36 13.56 -1.17
N ARG A 339 20.60 13.46 -2.48
CA ARG A 339 20.99 12.22 -3.18
C ARG A 339 22.14 11.43 -2.52
N PRO A 340 23.20 12.07 -2.00
CA PRO A 340 24.26 11.32 -1.29
C PRO A 340 23.74 10.55 -0.07
N MET A 341 22.83 11.15 0.72
CA MET A 341 22.19 10.50 1.86
C MET A 341 21.29 9.34 1.39
N TRP A 342 20.47 9.54 0.37
CA TRP A 342 19.62 8.48 -0.19
C TRP A 342 20.44 7.28 -0.71
N ASN A 343 21.60 7.52 -1.37
CA ASN A 343 22.49 6.45 -1.80
C ASN A 343 23.04 5.65 -0.60
N ARG A 344 23.40 6.32 0.49
CA ARG A 344 23.81 5.65 1.75
C ARG A 344 22.65 4.86 2.35
N LEU A 345 21.44 5.45 2.38
CA LEU A 345 20.24 4.81 2.92
C LEU A 345 19.90 3.52 2.17
N VAL A 346 19.83 3.57 0.83
CA VAL A 346 19.56 2.38 0.00
C VAL A 346 20.63 1.29 0.21
N LYS A 347 21.90 1.69 0.33
CA LYS A 347 22.98 0.74 0.63
C LYS A 347 22.81 0.13 2.02
N ALA A 348 22.47 0.93 3.02
CA ALA A 348 22.24 0.46 4.39
C ALA A 348 21.00 -0.43 4.51
N ASN A 349 19.97 -0.18 3.70
CA ASN A 349 18.74 -0.97 3.67
C ASN A 349 18.92 -2.35 2.99
N ALA A 350 19.97 -2.54 2.21
CA ALA A 350 20.21 -3.82 1.53
C ALA A 350 20.41 -4.96 2.54
N GLY A 351 19.58 -6.01 2.43
CA GLY A 351 19.60 -7.16 3.34
C GLY A 351 19.00 -6.88 4.72
N THR A 352 18.27 -5.76 4.89
CA THR A 352 17.53 -5.46 6.12
C THR A 352 16.04 -5.67 5.92
N GLU A 353 15.33 -5.89 7.03
CA GLU A 353 13.88 -6.10 7.07
C GLU A 353 13.18 -5.00 7.85
N LEU A 354 11.98 -4.59 7.41
CA LEU A 354 11.10 -3.76 8.21
C LEU A 354 10.66 -4.52 9.47
N ARG A 355 10.65 -3.82 10.60
CA ARG A 355 10.30 -4.37 11.93
C ARG A 355 9.23 -3.53 12.58
N GLY A 356 8.29 -4.21 13.26
CA GLY A 356 7.21 -3.55 13.97
C GLY A 356 6.01 -4.46 14.15
N PHE A 357 4.81 -3.89 14.20
CA PHE A 357 3.59 -4.68 14.11
C PHE A 357 3.24 -4.95 12.63
N CYS A 358 2.51 -6.03 12.38
CA CYS A 358 2.04 -6.37 11.04
C CYS A 358 0.52 -6.24 10.97
N PRO A 359 -0.03 -5.27 10.23
CA PRO A 359 -1.41 -5.36 9.77
C PRO A 359 -1.52 -6.55 8.81
N VAL A 360 -2.19 -7.63 9.24
CA VAL A 360 -2.30 -8.83 8.40
C VAL A 360 -3.19 -8.53 7.21
N TYR A 361 -2.64 -8.69 6.03
CA TYR A 361 -3.37 -8.56 4.78
C TYR A 361 -3.33 -9.88 4.01
N VAL A 362 -4.50 -10.38 3.63
CA VAL A 362 -4.65 -11.57 2.78
C VAL A 362 -5.47 -11.20 1.53
N PRO A 363 -4.82 -11.12 0.37
CA PRO A 363 -5.46 -10.64 -0.86
C PRO A 363 -6.73 -11.41 -1.29
N GLN A 364 -6.87 -12.67 -0.87
CA GLN A 364 -7.96 -13.55 -1.28
C GLN A 364 -9.12 -13.58 -0.28
N CYS A 365 -9.20 -12.65 0.67
CA CYS A 365 -10.23 -12.65 1.73
C CYS A 365 -11.67 -12.69 1.18
N ASP A 366 -11.95 -12.04 0.07
CA ASP A 366 -13.28 -12.02 -0.57
C ASP A 366 -13.78 -13.41 -1.01
N GLY A 367 -12.87 -14.34 -1.30
CA GLY A 367 -13.16 -15.72 -1.68
C GLY A 367 -13.08 -16.72 -0.53
N ALA A 368 -12.90 -16.26 0.71
CA ALA A 368 -12.76 -17.13 1.87
C ALA A 368 -14.10 -17.70 2.36
N GLU A 369 -14.07 -18.92 2.93
CA GLU A 369 -15.26 -19.65 3.37
C GLU A 369 -16.07 -18.90 4.45
N PHE A 370 -15.39 -18.20 5.34
CA PHE A 370 -16.01 -17.53 6.50
C PHE A 370 -16.16 -16.02 6.31
N ALA A 371 -15.81 -15.47 5.15
CA ALA A 371 -15.98 -14.05 4.86
C ALA A 371 -17.45 -13.64 5.01
N ALA A 372 -17.69 -12.59 5.81
CA ALA A 372 -19.03 -12.11 6.10
C ALA A 372 -19.51 -11.07 5.09
N HIS A 373 -18.59 -10.32 4.51
CA HIS A 373 -18.90 -9.23 3.59
C HIS A 373 -19.19 -9.73 2.17
N SER A 374 -19.98 -8.95 1.45
CA SER A 374 -20.18 -9.18 0.01
C SER A 374 -18.85 -9.00 -0.75
N VAL A 375 -18.63 -9.81 -1.76
CA VAL A 375 -17.49 -9.64 -2.67
C VAL A 375 -17.50 -8.27 -3.38
N PHE A 376 -18.63 -7.59 -3.42
CA PHE A 376 -18.80 -6.26 -4.02
C PHE A 376 -18.59 -5.11 -3.03
N SER A 377 -18.67 -5.37 -1.72
CA SER A 377 -18.19 -4.45 -0.70
C SER A 377 -16.71 -4.70 -0.54
N HIS A 378 -15.88 -4.04 -1.32
CA HIS A 378 -14.43 -4.15 -1.18
C HIS A 378 -14.03 -4.10 0.29
N VAL A 379 -13.06 -4.92 0.66
CA VAL A 379 -12.23 -4.62 1.83
C VAL A 379 -11.61 -3.25 1.51
N SER A 380 -12.31 -2.22 1.96
CA SER A 380 -12.01 -0.86 1.53
C SER A 380 -10.61 -0.46 1.99
N SER A 381 -10.00 0.47 1.27
CA SER A 381 -8.80 1.17 1.73
C SER A 381 -8.98 1.72 3.16
N GLU A 382 -10.21 1.97 3.58
CA GLU A 382 -10.52 2.34 4.96
C GLU A 382 -10.16 1.25 5.97
N ASN A 383 -10.33 -0.03 5.64
CA ASN A 383 -9.94 -1.11 6.55
C ASN A 383 -8.43 -1.21 6.68
N LEU A 384 -7.69 -1.13 5.57
CA LEU A 384 -6.22 -1.04 5.61
C LEU A 384 -5.75 0.25 6.29
N SER A 385 -6.42 1.38 6.05
CA SER A 385 -6.07 2.65 6.70
C SER A 385 -6.30 2.63 8.20
N ASN A 386 -7.30 1.93 8.65
CA ASN A 386 -7.62 1.79 10.06
C ASN A 386 -6.64 0.84 10.77
N GLU A 387 -6.24 -0.26 10.14
CA GLU A 387 -5.22 -1.18 10.65
C GLU A 387 -3.86 -0.51 10.83
N THR A 388 -3.60 0.56 10.12
CA THR A 388 -2.38 1.35 10.24
C THR A 388 -2.46 2.44 11.33
N ALA A 389 -3.59 2.60 12.02
CA ALA A 389 -3.75 3.62 13.06
C ALA A 389 -2.65 3.60 14.14
N PRO A 390 -2.12 2.45 14.62
CA PRO A 390 -1.00 2.45 15.55
C PRO A 390 0.26 3.14 15.04
N MET A 391 0.45 3.25 13.71
CA MET A 391 1.57 4.00 13.13
C MET A 391 1.56 5.46 13.56
N ARG A 392 0.37 6.08 13.65
CA ARG A 392 0.21 7.48 14.09
C ARG A 392 0.64 7.72 15.54
N MET A 393 0.83 6.64 16.31
CA MET A 393 1.25 6.65 17.71
C MET A 393 2.73 6.28 17.86
N GLY A 394 3.52 6.38 16.79
CA GLY A 394 4.94 6.08 16.80
C GLY A 394 5.28 4.59 16.70
N MET A 395 4.28 3.73 16.46
CA MET A 395 4.52 2.31 16.31
C MET A 395 5.07 2.00 14.92
N ALA A 396 6.27 1.44 14.87
CA ALA A 396 6.84 0.96 13.62
C ALA A 396 6.06 -0.27 13.10
N PHE A 397 6.06 -0.46 11.79
CA PHE A 397 5.31 -1.52 11.12
C PHE A 397 6.17 -2.35 10.19
N THR A 398 5.67 -3.53 9.85
CA THR A 398 6.22 -4.40 8.81
C THR A 398 5.07 -4.98 7.97
N PRO A 399 5.25 -5.17 6.66
CA PRO A 399 4.23 -5.79 5.83
C PRO A 399 4.14 -7.31 6.00
N LEU A 400 5.11 -7.94 6.65
CA LEU A 400 5.24 -9.40 6.73
C LEU A 400 5.09 -9.91 8.18
N PRO A 401 4.16 -10.84 8.44
CA PRO A 401 3.94 -11.39 9.79
C PRO A 401 5.17 -12.04 10.43
N GLU A 402 6.06 -12.63 9.62
CA GLU A 402 7.30 -13.23 10.13
C GLU A 402 8.24 -12.23 10.79
N ASN A 403 8.22 -10.98 10.33
CA ASN A 403 9.05 -9.87 10.82
C ASN A 403 8.39 -9.08 11.96
N ALA A 404 7.20 -9.51 12.40
CA ALA A 404 6.41 -8.84 13.42
C ALA A 404 6.48 -9.55 14.79
N GLU A 405 6.51 -8.75 15.86
CA GLU A 405 6.26 -9.22 17.23
C GLU A 405 4.76 -9.26 17.56
N VAL A 406 3.97 -8.41 16.89
CA VAL A 406 2.52 -8.30 17.05
C VAL A 406 1.86 -8.23 15.69
N CYS A 407 0.81 -9.02 15.48
CA CYS A 407 -0.06 -8.93 14.32
C CYS A 407 -1.39 -8.28 14.67
N THR A 408 -1.90 -7.43 13.77
CA THR A 408 -3.26 -6.88 13.90
C THR A 408 -4.16 -7.52 12.85
N ILE A 409 -5.35 -7.98 13.26
CA ILE A 409 -6.27 -8.73 12.39
C ILE A 409 -7.67 -8.16 12.53
N CYS A 410 -8.24 -7.71 11.43
CA CYS A 410 -9.58 -7.13 11.39
C CYS A 410 -10.54 -7.97 10.56
N GLY A 411 -11.76 -8.14 11.06
CA GLY A 411 -12.89 -8.67 10.32
C GLY A 411 -12.58 -9.86 9.42
N ASP A 412 -12.93 -9.76 8.16
CA ASP A 412 -12.82 -10.84 7.17
C ASP A 412 -11.39 -11.28 6.84
N MET A 413 -10.36 -10.51 7.23
CA MET A 413 -8.97 -10.98 7.10
C MET A 413 -8.76 -12.29 7.86
N MET A 414 -9.43 -12.46 9.03
CA MET A 414 -9.41 -13.71 9.78
C MET A 414 -9.97 -14.90 8.99
N ALA A 415 -10.88 -14.67 8.05
CA ALA A 415 -11.46 -15.73 7.23
C ALA A 415 -10.45 -16.32 6.23
N ALA A 416 -9.50 -15.52 5.79
CA ALA A 416 -8.55 -15.89 4.72
C ALA A 416 -7.21 -16.45 5.22
N ILE A 417 -6.87 -16.25 6.50
CA ILE A 417 -5.68 -16.83 7.11
C ILE A 417 -5.81 -18.37 7.10
N SER A 418 -4.79 -19.08 6.62
CA SER A 418 -4.84 -20.55 6.56
C SER A 418 -4.86 -21.19 7.96
N ASP A 419 -5.38 -22.42 8.07
CA ASP A 419 -5.39 -23.15 9.34
C ASP A 419 -3.98 -23.46 9.87
N GLU A 420 -3.00 -23.51 9.00
CA GLU A 420 -1.58 -23.68 9.36
C GLU A 420 -0.97 -22.39 9.92
N GLU A 421 -1.43 -21.23 9.44
CA GLU A 421 -0.93 -19.92 9.88
C GLU A 421 -1.55 -19.45 11.19
N ILE A 422 -2.80 -19.81 11.48
CA ILE A 422 -3.46 -19.37 12.73
C ILE A 422 -2.61 -19.69 13.97
N PRO A 423 -2.15 -20.94 14.22
CA PRO A 423 -1.31 -21.23 15.38
C PRO A 423 0.02 -20.44 15.37
N ARG A 424 0.62 -20.21 14.21
CA ARG A 424 1.85 -19.42 14.09
C ARG A 424 1.64 -17.97 14.50
N LEU A 425 0.57 -17.34 14.03
CA LEU A 425 0.24 -15.97 14.40
C LEU A 425 -0.12 -15.87 15.89
N PHE A 426 -0.97 -16.77 16.38
CA PHE A 426 -1.46 -16.76 17.75
C PHE A 426 -0.44 -17.27 18.78
N SER A 427 0.73 -17.74 18.38
CA SER A 427 1.88 -17.97 19.27
C SER A 427 2.70 -16.70 19.57
N LYS A 428 2.40 -15.60 18.87
CA LYS A 428 2.96 -14.26 19.09
C LYS A 428 1.94 -13.33 19.76
N GLY A 429 2.13 -12.01 19.63
CA GLY A 429 1.13 -11.01 19.97
C GLY A 429 0.08 -10.87 18.87
N VAL A 430 -1.20 -10.85 19.25
CA VAL A 430 -2.30 -10.58 18.33
C VAL A 430 -3.23 -9.53 18.91
N LEU A 431 -3.54 -8.51 18.14
CA LEU A 431 -4.60 -7.54 18.41
C LEU A 431 -5.68 -7.70 17.37
N MET A 432 -6.92 -7.93 17.77
CA MET A 432 -8.03 -8.11 16.83
C MET A 432 -9.31 -7.45 17.31
N ASP A 433 -10.27 -7.29 16.39
CA ASP A 433 -11.61 -6.82 16.69
C ASP A 433 -12.61 -7.97 16.96
N ALA A 434 -13.81 -7.60 17.38
CA ALA A 434 -14.86 -8.55 17.69
C ALA A 434 -15.39 -9.32 16.47
N GLU A 435 -15.26 -8.77 15.25
CA GLU A 435 -15.66 -9.47 14.02
C GLU A 435 -14.66 -10.56 13.67
N ALA A 436 -13.37 -10.27 13.73
CA ALA A 436 -12.32 -11.27 13.58
C ALA A 436 -12.45 -12.39 14.65
N LEU A 437 -12.81 -12.02 15.89
CA LEU A 437 -13.09 -12.98 16.95
C LEU A 437 -14.24 -13.94 16.59
N GLU A 438 -15.35 -13.43 16.04
CA GLU A 438 -16.47 -14.26 15.61
C GLU A 438 -16.06 -15.27 14.52
N ILE A 439 -15.25 -14.85 13.59
CA ILE A 439 -14.73 -15.71 12.53
C ILE A 439 -13.79 -16.76 13.13
N LEU A 440 -12.88 -16.36 14.02
CA LEU A 440 -11.95 -17.25 14.70
C LEU A 440 -12.71 -18.37 15.46
N ILE A 441 -13.79 -18.01 16.16
CA ILE A 441 -14.64 -18.97 16.90
C ILE A 441 -15.33 -19.92 15.91
N ARG A 442 -15.93 -19.42 14.83
CA ARG A 442 -16.58 -20.25 13.80
C ARG A 442 -15.61 -21.25 13.15
N ARG A 443 -14.34 -20.87 13.07
CA ARG A 443 -13.26 -21.73 12.57
C ARG A 443 -12.72 -22.74 13.59
N GLY A 444 -13.22 -22.71 14.84
CA GLY A 444 -12.84 -23.66 15.89
C GLY A 444 -11.63 -23.27 16.72
N TYR A 445 -11.11 -22.05 16.61
CA TYR A 445 -9.93 -21.56 17.31
C TYR A 445 -10.24 -20.55 18.43
N GLY A 446 -11.49 -20.49 18.88
CA GLY A 446 -11.94 -19.49 19.87
C GLY A 446 -11.23 -19.54 21.23
N ASP A 447 -10.69 -20.70 21.61
CA ASP A 447 -9.91 -20.91 22.83
C ASP A 447 -8.60 -20.12 22.86
N LEU A 448 -8.09 -19.69 21.71
CA LEU A 448 -6.90 -18.85 21.60
C LEU A 448 -7.12 -17.40 22.03
N ALA A 449 -8.38 -16.93 22.07
CA ALA A 449 -8.71 -15.52 22.31
C ALA A 449 -9.08 -15.19 23.77
N GLY A 450 -9.45 -16.18 24.59
CA GLY A 450 -9.83 -16.00 25.99
C GLY A 450 -11.12 -15.21 26.22
N CYS A 451 -11.91 -14.96 25.21
CA CYS A 451 -13.20 -14.29 25.30
C CYS A 451 -14.13 -14.71 24.16
N ARG A 452 -15.38 -14.29 24.25
CA ARG A 452 -16.38 -14.45 23.20
C ARG A 452 -17.19 -13.17 23.03
N PRO A 453 -17.79 -12.93 21.85
CA PRO A 453 -18.67 -11.80 21.63
C PRO A 453 -19.88 -11.85 22.56
N GLY A 454 -20.25 -10.69 23.08
CA GLY A 454 -21.46 -10.48 23.88
C GLY A 454 -22.54 -9.76 23.08
N THR A 455 -23.26 -8.87 23.74
CA THR A 455 -24.38 -8.14 23.15
C THR A 455 -23.89 -7.06 22.18
N PRO A 456 -24.47 -6.95 20.98
CA PRO A 456 -24.21 -5.83 20.09
C PRO A 456 -24.94 -4.56 20.56
N TYR A 457 -24.28 -3.42 20.45
CA TYR A 457 -24.83 -2.09 20.73
C TYR A 457 -24.60 -1.19 19.51
N HIS A 458 -25.66 -0.44 19.17
CA HIS A 458 -25.62 0.58 18.11
C HIS A 458 -25.67 2.00 18.67
N ASP A 459 -25.90 2.09 19.97
CA ASP A 459 -25.97 3.36 20.68
C ASP A 459 -24.62 3.72 21.28
N GLY A 460 -24.60 4.92 21.68
CA GLY A 460 -23.52 5.50 22.34
C GLY A 460 -23.08 4.83 23.66
N LEU A 461 -21.75 4.54 23.83
CA LEU A 461 -21.15 3.96 25.02
C LEU A 461 -19.93 4.77 25.51
N LEU A 462 -19.74 4.88 26.80
CA LEU A 462 -18.53 5.39 27.43
C LEU A 462 -17.59 4.23 27.72
N GLU A 463 -16.31 4.43 27.44
CA GLU A 463 -15.28 3.46 27.80
C GLU A 463 -14.55 3.91 29.07
N ARG A 464 -14.36 3.01 30.03
CA ARG A 464 -13.55 3.20 31.23
C ARG A 464 -12.36 2.26 31.20
N TYR A 465 -11.18 2.80 31.43
CA TYR A 465 -9.97 2.00 31.62
C TYR A 465 -9.97 1.41 33.04
N THR A 466 -9.80 0.11 33.12
CA THR A 466 -9.60 -0.54 34.43
C THR A 466 -8.27 -0.12 35.07
N PRO A 467 -8.04 -0.33 36.35
CA PRO A 467 -6.74 -0.05 36.99
C PRO A 467 -5.58 -0.93 36.49
N HIS A 468 -5.78 -1.70 35.44
CA HIS A 468 -4.78 -2.61 34.88
C HIS A 468 -3.53 -1.87 34.38
N SER A 469 -2.33 -2.41 34.69
CA SER A 469 -1.05 -1.77 34.37
C SER A 469 -0.79 -1.56 32.89
N ILE A 470 -1.36 -2.40 32.03
CA ILE A 470 -1.28 -2.24 30.55
C ILE A 470 -1.91 -0.92 30.10
N ASN A 471 -2.85 -0.35 30.85
CA ASN A 471 -3.45 0.92 30.52
C ASN A 471 -2.52 2.14 30.79
N GLY A 472 -1.33 1.91 31.34
CA GLY A 472 -0.34 2.97 31.57
C GLY A 472 -0.90 4.16 32.34
N ALA A 473 -0.68 5.37 31.87
CA ALA A 473 -1.15 6.60 32.48
C ALA A 473 -2.69 6.76 32.49
N MET A 474 -3.40 5.97 31.71
CA MET A 474 -4.88 5.97 31.65
C MET A 474 -5.55 4.99 32.60
N ALA A 475 -4.78 4.20 33.38
CA ALA A 475 -5.32 3.25 34.34
C ALA A 475 -6.32 3.92 35.32
N GLY A 476 -7.55 3.39 35.39
CA GLY A 476 -8.63 3.90 36.20
C GLY A 476 -9.34 5.16 35.72
N LYS A 477 -9.01 5.67 34.51
CA LYS A 477 -9.63 6.88 33.93
C LYS A 477 -10.75 6.54 32.97
N GLU A 478 -11.69 7.45 32.84
CA GLU A 478 -12.70 7.40 31.81
C GLU A 478 -12.16 7.95 30.49
N ARG A 479 -12.58 7.29 29.40
CA ARG A 479 -12.52 7.86 28.08
C ARG A 479 -13.87 8.52 27.81
N ASP A 480 -13.90 9.80 27.56
CA ASP A 480 -15.11 10.58 27.34
C ASP A 480 -15.62 10.56 25.89
N VAL A 481 -14.96 9.80 25.03
CA VAL A 481 -15.37 9.72 23.63
C VAL A 481 -16.30 8.56 23.39
N PHE A 482 -17.43 8.92 22.88
CA PHE A 482 -18.49 8.09 22.48
C PHE A 482 -18.39 7.73 21.01
N MET A 483 -18.24 6.46 20.75
CA MET A 483 -17.78 5.98 19.44
C MET A 483 -18.83 6.04 18.37
N THR A 484 -20.09 5.84 18.70
CA THR A 484 -21.17 5.77 17.72
C THR A 484 -21.81 7.14 17.42
N PHE A 485 -21.46 8.18 18.19
CA PHE A 485 -22.04 9.50 18.03
C PHE A 485 -21.57 10.22 16.75
N TRP A 486 -20.33 9.99 16.35
CA TRP A 486 -19.72 10.65 15.18
C TRP A 486 -19.82 9.83 13.90
N ASP A 487 -20.05 8.53 14.03
CA ASP A 487 -20.12 7.63 12.90
C ASP A 487 -21.58 7.25 12.63
N ARG A 488 -22.20 7.94 11.69
CA ARG A 488 -23.59 7.70 11.26
C ARG A 488 -23.78 6.42 10.46
N GLU A 489 -22.71 5.76 10.09
CA GLU A 489 -22.72 4.53 9.27
C GLU A 489 -22.89 3.23 10.08
N GLY A 490 -23.24 3.33 11.36
CA GLY A 490 -23.73 2.17 12.10
C GLY A 490 -22.65 1.21 12.60
N ILE A 491 -21.56 1.72 13.15
CA ILE A 491 -20.57 0.87 13.84
C ILE A 491 -21.25 0.15 15.00
N THR A 492 -21.29 -1.16 14.90
CA THR A 492 -21.74 -2.04 15.97
C THR A 492 -20.60 -2.32 16.93
N VAL A 493 -20.77 -1.91 18.18
CA VAL A 493 -19.89 -2.34 19.28
C VAL A 493 -20.43 -3.67 19.83
N LYS A 494 -19.62 -4.73 19.82
CA LYS A 494 -19.98 -6.01 20.42
C LYS A 494 -19.19 -6.16 21.73
N THR A 495 -19.88 -6.08 22.88
CA THR A 495 -19.23 -6.29 24.16
C THR A 495 -18.54 -7.64 24.22
N LEU A 496 -17.56 -7.78 25.09
CA LEU A 496 -16.81 -9.02 25.25
C LEU A 496 -17.22 -9.71 26.54
N ILE A 497 -17.29 -11.04 26.51
CA ILE A 497 -17.51 -11.91 27.66
C ILE A 497 -16.19 -12.62 27.92
N PRO A 498 -15.41 -12.20 28.95
CA PRO A 498 -14.14 -12.82 29.28
C PRO A 498 -14.35 -14.27 29.74
N GLN A 499 -13.39 -15.12 29.37
CA GLN A 499 -13.27 -16.49 29.91
C GLN A 499 -12.26 -16.54 31.07
N GLU A 500 -12.16 -17.68 31.73
CA GLU A 500 -11.18 -17.88 32.78
C GLU A 500 -9.75 -17.57 32.32
N GLY A 501 -9.03 -16.78 33.11
CA GLY A 501 -7.67 -16.33 32.79
C GLY A 501 -7.58 -15.10 31.87
N ALA A 502 -8.69 -14.61 31.35
CA ALA A 502 -8.69 -13.36 30.58
C ALA A 502 -8.79 -12.12 31.49
N GLU A 503 -7.99 -11.13 31.23
CA GLU A 503 -7.92 -9.88 31.98
C GLU A 503 -8.72 -8.80 31.22
N VAL A 504 -9.56 -8.04 31.95
CA VAL A 504 -10.36 -6.94 31.38
C VAL A 504 -9.55 -5.66 31.43
N LEU A 505 -9.28 -5.09 30.27
CA LEU A 505 -8.56 -3.83 30.15
C LEU A 505 -9.48 -2.62 30.18
N THR A 506 -10.64 -2.70 29.53
CA THR A 506 -11.65 -1.64 29.54
C THR A 506 -13.05 -2.20 29.73
N GLU A 507 -13.93 -1.38 30.32
CA GLU A 507 -15.34 -1.65 30.49
C GLU A 507 -16.16 -0.60 29.73
N LEU A 508 -17.33 -1.02 29.22
CA LEU A 508 -18.24 -0.16 28.49
C LEU A 508 -19.46 0.17 29.35
N PHE A 509 -19.84 1.44 29.32
CA PHE A 509 -20.99 1.97 30.06
C PHE A 509 -21.94 2.67 29.11
N SER A 510 -23.24 2.49 29.33
CA SER A 510 -24.26 3.31 28.67
C SER A 510 -24.14 4.77 29.10
N ILE A 511 -24.75 5.68 28.36
CA ILE A 511 -24.84 7.11 28.73
C ILE A 511 -25.56 7.33 30.07
N THR A 512 -26.31 6.34 30.56
CA THR A 512 -26.97 6.36 31.87
C THR A 512 -26.10 5.78 32.98
N GLY A 513 -24.87 5.35 32.68
CA GLY A 513 -23.91 4.83 33.64
C GLY A 513 -24.03 3.34 33.96
N GLN A 514 -24.85 2.59 33.21
CA GLN A 514 -24.95 1.15 33.35
C GLN A 514 -23.75 0.46 32.70
N ASN A 515 -23.03 -0.41 33.41
CA ASN A 515 -22.01 -1.29 32.84
C ASN A 515 -22.69 -2.30 31.91
N VAL A 516 -22.27 -2.34 30.64
CA VAL A 516 -22.84 -3.21 29.59
C VAL A 516 -21.90 -4.35 29.21
N GLY A 517 -20.66 -4.37 29.70
CA GLY A 517 -19.70 -5.46 29.48
C GLY A 517 -18.27 -4.98 29.28
N ALA A 518 -17.37 -5.90 28.97
CA ALA A 518 -15.98 -5.59 28.67
C ALA A 518 -15.84 -4.96 27.26
N GLY A 519 -14.99 -3.93 27.18
CA GLY A 519 -14.63 -3.23 25.96
C GLY A 519 -13.34 -3.74 25.32
N ALA A 520 -12.40 -4.16 26.17
CA ALA A 520 -11.13 -4.75 25.73
C ALA A 520 -10.68 -5.82 26.71
N THR A 521 -10.12 -6.91 26.18
CA THR A 521 -9.56 -8.01 26.97
C THR A 521 -8.13 -8.31 26.58
N PHE A 522 -7.36 -8.88 27.51
CA PHE A 522 -6.02 -9.41 27.28
C PHE A 522 -5.95 -10.84 27.78
N PHE A 523 -5.35 -11.74 27.02
CA PHE A 523 -5.29 -13.16 27.34
C PHE A 523 -3.94 -13.76 26.94
N ARG A 524 -3.39 -14.62 27.82
CA ARG A 524 -2.23 -15.46 27.51
C ARG A 524 -2.72 -16.86 27.18
N ASN A 525 -2.64 -17.24 25.89
CA ASN A 525 -3.17 -18.52 25.45
C ASN A 525 -2.22 -19.68 25.73
N HIS A 526 -2.75 -20.90 25.61
CA HIS A 526 -2.03 -22.14 25.92
C HIS A 526 -0.87 -22.47 24.96
N ILE A 527 -0.79 -21.81 23.78
CA ILE A 527 0.34 -21.96 22.84
C ILE A 527 1.43 -20.88 23.03
N GLY A 528 1.35 -20.10 24.11
CA GLY A 528 2.34 -19.11 24.51
C GLY A 528 2.17 -17.72 23.93
N GLY A 529 1.13 -17.49 23.14
CA GLY A 529 0.84 -16.18 22.58
C GLY A 529 0.05 -15.27 23.52
N ARG A 530 -0.03 -14.01 23.16
CA ARG A 530 -0.77 -12.97 23.87
C ARG A 530 -1.78 -12.36 22.92
N VAL A 531 -3.02 -12.32 23.32
CA VAL A 531 -4.13 -11.88 22.48
C VAL A 531 -4.89 -10.77 23.19
N ALA A 532 -5.09 -9.66 22.49
CA ALA A 532 -6.02 -8.63 22.89
C ALA A 532 -7.18 -8.55 21.90
N VAL A 533 -8.39 -8.46 22.43
CA VAL A 533 -9.59 -8.28 21.64
C VAL A 533 -10.24 -6.96 22.01
N LEU A 534 -10.63 -6.18 21.01
CA LEU A 534 -11.37 -4.94 21.15
C LEU A 534 -12.81 -5.16 20.71
N SER A 535 -13.77 -4.69 21.53
CA SER A 535 -15.20 -4.84 21.28
C SER A 535 -15.73 -4.07 20.09
N TYR A 536 -14.90 -3.19 19.54
CA TYR A 536 -15.25 -2.28 18.47
C TYR A 536 -14.20 -2.35 17.37
N PHE A 537 -14.54 -1.83 16.23
CA PHE A 537 -13.59 -1.63 15.14
C PHE A 537 -12.53 -0.63 15.60
N ALA A 538 -11.44 -1.17 16.10
CA ALA A 538 -10.44 -0.49 16.92
C ALA A 538 -9.84 0.75 16.26
N TRP A 539 -9.84 0.73 14.96
CA TRP A 539 -8.97 1.57 14.16
C TRP A 539 -9.58 2.94 13.89
N LYS A 540 -10.89 3.03 13.71
CA LYS A 540 -11.59 4.30 13.47
C LYS A 540 -11.56 5.26 14.67
N HIS A 541 -11.31 4.77 15.87
CA HIS A 541 -11.47 5.54 17.11
C HIS A 541 -10.19 5.69 17.92
N GLN A 542 -9.04 5.48 17.31
CA GLN A 542 -7.75 5.55 18.01
C GLN A 542 -7.11 6.95 18.05
N ASN A 543 -7.73 7.95 17.46
CA ASN A 543 -7.19 9.32 17.38
C ASN A 543 -7.40 10.15 18.65
N THR A 544 -7.39 9.54 19.83
CA THR A 544 -7.55 10.23 21.12
C THR A 544 -6.23 10.22 21.91
N LEU A 545 -6.02 11.22 22.73
CA LEU A 545 -4.85 11.26 23.63
C LEU A 545 -4.79 10.01 24.54
N GLY A 546 -5.94 9.52 24.99
CA GLY A 546 -6.00 8.29 25.78
C GLY A 546 -5.50 7.07 25.02
N LYS A 547 -5.83 6.94 23.73
CA LYS A 547 -5.34 5.84 22.89
C LYS A 547 -3.88 6.00 22.51
N ALA A 548 -3.41 7.22 22.33
CA ALA A 548 -1.98 7.48 22.12
C ALA A 548 -1.12 7.00 23.31
N GLU A 549 -1.70 6.97 24.53
CA GLU A 549 -1.02 6.43 25.72
C GLU A 549 -1.22 4.90 25.85
N THR A 550 -2.43 4.39 25.60
CA THR A 550 -2.75 2.98 25.91
C THR A 550 -2.33 2.02 24.81
N VAL A 551 -2.41 2.42 23.54
CA VAL A 551 -2.09 1.51 22.43
C VAL A 551 -0.60 1.11 22.42
N PRO A 552 0.37 2.04 22.57
CA PRO A 552 1.78 1.65 22.69
C PRO A 552 2.04 0.69 23.87
N CYS A 553 1.41 0.92 25.02
CA CYS A 553 1.53 0.03 26.18
C CYS A 553 0.94 -1.36 25.89
N LEU A 554 -0.23 -1.42 25.23
CA LEU A 554 -0.86 -2.67 24.83
C LEU A 554 -0.01 -3.43 23.82
N MET A 555 0.52 -2.74 22.80
CA MET A 555 1.36 -3.36 21.78
C MET A 555 2.68 -3.89 22.38
N ASP A 556 3.27 -3.17 23.34
CA ASP A 556 4.47 -3.65 24.04
C ASP A 556 4.14 -4.87 24.93
N ALA A 557 2.99 -4.89 25.61
CA ALA A 557 2.53 -6.04 26.38
C ALA A 557 2.27 -7.26 25.47
N LEU A 558 1.66 -7.06 24.30
CA LEU A 558 1.47 -8.11 23.31
C LEU A 558 2.81 -8.63 22.75
N ALA A 559 3.79 -7.76 22.59
CA ALA A 559 5.16 -8.10 22.21
C ALA A 559 6.00 -8.70 23.34
N ASP A 560 5.43 -8.89 24.55
CA ASP A 560 6.17 -9.33 25.74
C ASP A 560 7.34 -8.41 26.11
N GLY A 561 7.10 -7.09 26.03
CA GLY A 561 8.13 -6.09 26.23
C GLY A 561 9.20 -6.06 25.13
N ARG A 562 8.99 -6.69 23.97
CA ARG A 562 9.97 -6.82 22.87
C ARG A 562 9.61 -5.98 21.64
N PHE A 563 8.77 -4.98 21.78
CA PHE A 563 8.45 -4.13 20.63
C PHE A 563 9.74 -3.46 20.11
N PRO A 564 10.00 -3.45 18.78
CA PRO A 564 11.33 -3.15 18.24
C PRO A 564 11.78 -1.70 18.40
N VAL A 565 10.84 -0.76 18.52
CA VAL A 565 11.15 0.67 18.72
C VAL A 565 10.14 1.33 19.66
N LYS A 566 10.64 2.15 20.59
CA LYS A 566 9.83 2.99 21.46
C LYS A 566 10.33 4.42 21.39
N ILE A 567 9.40 5.37 21.30
CA ILE A 567 9.69 6.80 21.14
C ILE A 567 9.05 7.55 22.29
N ASP A 568 9.87 8.24 23.08
CA ASP A 568 9.44 9.17 24.13
C ASP A 568 9.70 10.60 23.66
N GLY A 569 8.79 11.53 23.97
CA GLY A 569 8.94 12.96 23.66
C GLY A 569 8.09 13.47 22.49
N GLY A 570 7.37 12.60 21.76
CA GLY A 570 6.51 12.99 20.65
C GLY A 570 5.22 12.19 20.59
N THR A 571 4.06 12.85 20.50
CA THR A 571 2.73 12.23 20.44
C THR A 571 2.27 11.94 19.01
N HIS A 572 2.91 12.53 18.00
CA HIS A 572 2.55 12.39 16.58
C HIS A 572 3.76 12.05 15.71
N VAL A 573 4.76 11.38 16.30
CA VAL A 573 5.93 10.92 15.57
C VAL A 573 5.64 9.53 15.01
N GLN A 574 5.78 9.37 13.70
CA GLN A 574 5.66 8.08 13.04
C GLN A 574 7.05 7.51 12.78
N ALA A 575 7.16 6.19 12.83
CA ALA A 575 8.43 5.50 12.70
C ALA A 575 8.39 4.38 11.66
N MET A 576 9.49 4.27 10.90
CA MET A 576 9.82 3.08 10.12
C MET A 576 11.21 2.61 10.54
N LEU A 577 11.32 1.37 10.96
CA LEU A 577 12.57 0.76 11.41
C LEU A 577 12.92 -0.43 10.49
N ARG A 578 14.14 -0.44 10.00
CA ARG A 578 14.72 -1.62 9.33
C ARG A 578 15.92 -2.10 10.12
N THR A 579 16.01 -3.42 10.31
CA THR A 579 17.14 -4.03 11.01
C THR A 579 17.77 -5.15 10.18
N GLY A 580 19.07 -5.32 10.33
CA GLY A 580 19.85 -6.41 9.74
C GLY A 580 21.08 -6.71 10.59
N ASP A 581 21.93 -7.61 10.11
CA ASP A 581 23.11 -8.05 10.86
C ASP A 581 24.15 -6.92 11.08
N SER A 582 24.18 -5.93 10.18
CA SER A 582 25.16 -4.83 10.20
C SER A 582 24.69 -3.57 10.95
N GLY A 583 23.44 -3.54 11.41
CA GLY A 583 22.89 -2.38 12.09
C GLY A 583 21.42 -2.13 11.76
N PHE A 584 21.01 -0.87 11.80
CA PHE A 584 19.63 -0.48 11.50
C PHE A 584 19.54 0.85 10.76
N THR A 585 18.40 1.06 10.11
CA THR A 585 17.97 2.37 9.63
C THR A 585 16.64 2.74 10.26
N LEU A 586 16.49 4.00 10.65
CA LEU A 586 15.27 4.52 11.26
C LEU A 586 14.85 5.79 10.54
N PHE A 587 13.57 5.89 10.20
CA PHE A 587 12.94 7.08 9.66
C PHE A 587 11.84 7.53 10.62
N LEU A 588 11.91 8.79 11.04
CA LEU A 588 10.94 9.41 11.93
C LEU A 588 10.34 10.61 11.23
N THR A 589 9.02 10.77 11.34
CA THR A 589 8.33 11.97 10.83
C THR A 589 7.36 12.49 11.87
N ASN A 590 7.45 13.78 12.17
CA ASN A 590 6.48 14.46 13.01
C ASN A 590 5.28 14.91 12.16
N THR A 591 4.11 14.33 12.37
CA THR A 591 2.88 14.66 11.64
C THR A 591 2.03 15.74 12.32
N SER A 592 2.56 16.39 13.33
CA SER A 592 1.98 17.59 13.95
C SER A 592 2.53 18.86 13.30
N PHE A 593 1.81 19.97 13.44
CA PHE A 593 2.32 21.30 13.12
C PHE A 593 3.27 21.84 14.19
N ASP A 594 3.17 21.34 15.43
CA ASP A 594 4.06 21.71 16.53
C ASP A 594 5.34 20.87 16.50
N ALA A 595 6.45 21.49 16.91
CA ALA A 595 7.68 20.75 17.13
C ALA A 595 7.54 19.78 18.32
N THR A 596 8.20 18.64 18.25
CA THR A 596 8.31 17.72 19.39
C THR A 596 9.20 18.32 20.50
N ARG A 597 9.23 17.66 21.64
CA ARG A 597 10.35 17.78 22.57
C ARG A 597 11.58 17.07 22.02
N GLU A 598 12.69 17.08 22.73
CA GLU A 598 13.79 16.17 22.50
C GLU A 598 13.25 14.73 22.48
N LEU A 599 13.63 13.95 21.46
CA LEU A 599 13.14 12.58 21.30
C LEU A 599 14.15 11.61 21.90
N HIS A 600 13.65 10.71 22.74
CA HIS A 600 14.39 9.59 23.25
C HIS A 600 13.86 8.32 22.56
N VAL A 601 14.72 7.68 21.79
CA VAL A 601 14.34 6.53 20.96
C VAL A 601 15.10 5.30 21.41
N HIS A 602 14.36 4.30 21.88
CA HIS A 602 14.87 2.99 22.27
C HIS A 602 14.67 2.02 21.12
N ILE A 603 15.75 1.40 20.64
CA ILE A 603 15.71 0.50 19.49
C ILE A 603 16.34 -0.83 19.89
N ARG A 604 15.59 -1.93 19.70
CA ARG A 604 16.07 -3.28 19.94
C ARG A 604 16.99 -3.76 18.81
N ALA A 605 18.08 -3.06 18.64
CA ALA A 605 19.17 -3.40 17.72
C ALA A 605 20.48 -2.80 18.25
N ARG A 606 21.58 -3.44 17.91
CA ARG A 606 22.91 -2.94 18.26
C ARG A 606 23.28 -1.74 17.39
N CYS A 607 24.02 -0.79 17.98
CA CYS A 607 24.52 0.39 17.29
C CYS A 607 25.93 0.72 17.78
N ARG A 608 26.91 0.69 16.90
CA ARG A 608 28.25 1.17 17.21
C ARG A 608 28.39 2.65 16.92
N LYS A 609 27.75 3.11 15.87
CA LYS A 609 27.78 4.49 15.42
C LYS A 609 26.47 4.83 14.69
N ALA A 610 25.81 5.89 15.08
CA ALA A 610 24.64 6.43 14.40
C ALA A 610 24.96 7.76 13.72
N THR A 611 24.46 7.96 12.52
CA THR A 611 24.49 9.24 11.80
C THR A 611 23.06 9.71 11.63
N LEU A 612 22.73 10.91 12.08
CA LEU A 612 21.42 11.55 11.98
C LEU A 612 21.40 12.52 10.80
N TYR A 613 20.34 12.48 10.02
CA TYR A 613 20.06 13.42 8.93
C TYR A 613 18.71 14.08 9.12
N ASP A 614 18.63 15.38 8.77
CA ASP A 614 17.36 16.11 8.68
C ASP A 614 16.59 15.77 7.38
N THR A 615 15.42 16.42 7.21
CA THR A 615 14.54 16.28 6.01
C THR A 615 15.27 16.50 4.68
N TYR A 616 16.34 17.28 4.66
CA TYR A 616 17.10 17.63 3.44
C TYR A 616 18.47 16.93 3.34
N GLY A 617 18.70 15.93 4.20
CA GLY A 617 19.95 15.15 4.19
C GLY A 617 21.15 15.84 4.81
N GLN A 618 20.94 16.90 5.60
CA GLN A 618 22.01 17.53 6.37
C GLN A 618 22.29 16.71 7.63
N GLU A 619 23.57 16.42 7.90
CA GLU A 619 23.97 15.73 9.12
C GLU A 619 23.73 16.62 10.35
N LEU A 620 23.16 16.03 11.39
CA LEU A 620 22.89 16.65 12.68
C LEU A 620 23.63 15.90 13.80
N PRO A 621 23.90 16.56 14.94
CA PRO A 621 24.40 15.88 16.12
C PRO A 621 23.42 14.79 16.60
N CYS A 622 23.94 13.62 16.89
CA CYS A 622 23.20 12.50 17.46
C CYS A 622 23.99 11.88 18.59
N ALA A 623 23.41 11.82 19.79
CA ALA A 623 23.98 11.03 20.86
C ALA A 623 23.39 9.63 20.83
N SER A 624 24.26 8.61 20.78
CA SER A 624 23.86 7.22 20.82
C SER A 624 24.59 6.50 21.95
N GLU A 625 23.84 5.77 22.75
CA GLU A 625 24.33 4.93 23.85
C GLU A 625 23.75 3.52 23.67
N MET A 626 24.30 2.54 24.36
CA MET A 626 23.72 1.21 24.46
C MET A 626 23.28 0.96 25.91
N ASP A 627 22.11 0.35 26.05
CA ASP A 627 21.67 -0.14 27.36
C ASP A 627 22.47 -1.39 27.79
N GLU A 628 22.22 -1.88 29.01
CA GLU A 628 22.86 -3.08 29.56
C GLU A 628 22.57 -4.36 28.74
N GLN A 629 21.52 -4.34 27.92
CA GLN A 629 21.11 -5.47 27.04
C GLN A 629 21.71 -5.34 25.63
N GLY A 630 22.39 -4.23 25.35
CA GLY A 630 23.01 -3.94 24.06
C GLY A 630 22.06 -3.33 23.03
N ASN A 631 20.91 -2.80 23.46
CA ASN A 631 19.99 -2.07 22.62
C ASN A 631 20.42 -0.61 22.46
N ALA A 632 20.12 0.00 21.32
CA ALA A 632 20.47 1.39 21.05
C ALA A 632 19.51 2.38 21.76
N LEU A 633 20.09 3.36 22.41
CA LEU A 633 19.40 4.54 22.96
C LEU A 633 19.87 5.78 22.19
N LEU A 634 18.95 6.41 21.47
CA LEU A 634 19.22 7.63 20.72
C LEU A 634 18.59 8.84 21.42
N ARG A 635 19.35 9.92 21.54
CA ARG A 635 18.82 11.24 21.92
C ARG A 635 18.90 12.15 20.72
N LEU A 636 17.72 12.53 20.21
CA LEU A 636 17.57 13.32 18.99
C LEU A 636 17.03 14.71 19.35
N PRO A 637 17.46 15.77 18.65
CA PRO A 637 16.89 17.09 18.83
C PRO A 637 15.37 17.11 18.64
N ALA A 638 14.72 18.19 19.07
CA ALA A 638 13.31 18.42 18.78
C ALA A 638 13.07 18.38 17.26
N LEU A 639 12.09 17.59 16.84
CA LEU A 639 11.72 17.44 15.44
C LEU A 639 10.64 18.46 15.08
N ALA A 640 10.94 19.32 14.11
CA ALA A 640 10.02 20.35 13.64
C ALA A 640 8.68 19.74 13.17
N GLY A 641 7.62 20.55 13.18
CA GLY A 641 6.34 20.17 12.59
C GLY A 641 6.51 19.82 11.11
N TRP A 642 5.95 18.67 10.70
CA TRP A 642 6.19 18.09 9.38
C TRP A 642 7.65 17.96 8.99
N GLY A 643 8.54 17.79 9.96
CA GLY A 643 9.93 17.45 9.74
C GLY A 643 10.16 15.94 9.74
N ALA A 644 11.29 15.52 9.19
CA ALA A 644 11.72 14.14 9.22
C ALA A 644 13.17 14.00 9.66
N TYR A 645 13.45 12.90 10.35
CA TYR A 645 14.80 12.44 10.67
C TYR A 645 15.06 11.08 10.02
N THR A 646 16.26 10.92 9.47
CA THR A 646 16.78 9.63 9.02
C THR A 646 18.01 9.28 9.83
N VAL A 647 18.02 8.12 10.49
CA VAL A 647 19.19 7.59 11.19
C VAL A 647 19.72 6.39 10.43
N ILE A 648 21.03 6.40 10.16
CA ILE A 648 21.76 5.24 9.61
C ILE A 648 22.74 4.79 10.69
N ALA A 649 22.57 3.59 11.21
CA ALA A 649 23.38 3.02 12.28
C ALA A 649 24.12 1.77 11.81
N GLU A 650 25.43 1.69 12.15
CA GLU A 650 26.35 0.61 11.80
C GLU A 650 26.89 -0.09 13.06
#